data_dc8c426d3b1c5d8ae68c45fc419edc43
#
_entry.id   dc8c426d3b1c5d8ae68c45fc419edc43
#
_cell.length_a   1.000
_cell.length_b   1.000
_cell.length_c   1.000
_cell.angle_alpha   90.00
_cell.angle_beta   90.00
_cell.angle_gamma   90.00
#
_symmetry.space_group_name_H-M   'P 1'
#
loop_
_entity.id
_entity.type
_entity.pdbx_description
1 polymer ?
#
loop_
_entity_poly.entity_id
_entity_poly.type
_entity_poly.pdbx_seq_one_letter_code
_entity_poly.pdbx_strand_id
1 'polypeptide(L)'
;MKGLGAKRLELLKKMGIDSIDALLAFYPRQYEDWSRSFTVSDAPLQTPCCVKATLATPVREHRVRKGLTLYKFNATDGKILLKITVFNNKYAVEGLNPGDECLFFGKVTGNFNYREMASPQIEKAQSASIRPIYRQVKGLTSRVIEKAVRQALEQKGDDLNDPLNEQIREEFKLCHKRYALQNIHFPASQEDIAIARKRLVFEELLVLQLGLLQLKGRNRETTAVQIKADYTADFVKTLPFALTGAQKRAIGEAVADMRGQTPMNRLLQGDVGSGKTAVAAALMFNMAKNGYQAAIMAPTEILAEQHYYSLQKMMKNTGLKVMLLTGSTPAAERRKVLQQLKSGEIDLIAGTHALIQKTVEFHDLGLVVTDEQHRFGVAQRSALCNKGKNPHVFVMSATPIPRTLALMIYGDLDLSVLDEMPAGRQKIETYAVGAALRKRAYTYVKKHLNAGRQGYIVCPMVEEGEMELAAAEKFYTHLKSGFFKENTVGLLHGKMKPAQKEQVMREFAAGNIQLLVATTVIEVGIDVPNAVIMVIENAERFGLSQLHQLRGRVGRGKYRSTCILISDAENEEAKQRLQIMRKTTDGFQIADADLKLRGPGDFFGHRQSGLPQLKIADLFDDMDVLRQTRTLASRILKADPHLSDPENSGLKILTDQLFGNDITF
;
A
#
# COMPACT_ATOMS: atom_id res chain seq x y z
N MET A 1 -30.70 10.86 23.70
CA MET A 1 -29.84 9.99 24.52
C MET A 1 -29.55 10.64 25.85
N LYS A 2 -29.85 9.98 26.95
CA LYS A 2 -29.62 10.49 28.33
C LYS A 2 -28.09 10.59 28.57
N GLY A 3 -27.63 11.74 29.10
CA GLY A 3 -26.22 11.98 29.44
C GLY A 3 -25.34 12.58 28.35
N LEU A 4 -25.86 12.85 27.14
CA LEU A 4 -25.17 13.55 26.07
C LEU A 4 -25.68 14.99 25.97
N GLY A 5 -25.03 15.92 26.70
CA GLY A 5 -25.30 17.36 26.57
C GLY A 5 -24.70 17.96 25.28
N ALA A 6 -25.07 19.18 24.91
CA ALA A 6 -24.68 19.84 23.67
C ALA A 6 -23.18 19.79 23.35
N LYS A 7 -22.31 20.02 24.35
CA LYS A 7 -20.84 19.93 24.19
C LYS A 7 -20.35 18.54 23.77
N ARG A 8 -20.93 17.45 24.34
CA ARG A 8 -20.55 16.08 24.00
C ARG A 8 -21.05 15.67 22.61
N LEU A 9 -22.26 16.15 22.23
CA LEU A 9 -22.78 15.94 20.86
C LEU A 9 -21.88 16.63 19.81
N GLU A 10 -21.39 17.83 20.10
CA GLU A 10 -20.46 18.52 19.21
C GLU A 10 -19.13 17.77 19.07
N LEU A 11 -18.62 17.21 20.18
CA LEU A 11 -17.41 16.38 20.14
C LEU A 11 -17.62 15.07 19.34
N LEU A 12 -18.77 14.42 19.47
CA LEU A 12 -19.13 13.25 18.67
C LEU A 12 -19.21 13.61 17.18
N LYS A 13 -19.83 14.74 16.82
CA LYS A 13 -19.88 15.24 15.43
C LYS A 13 -18.47 15.50 14.86
N LYS A 14 -17.56 16.08 15.65
CA LYS A 14 -16.15 16.26 15.26
C LYS A 14 -15.39 14.94 15.04
N MET A 15 -15.87 13.86 15.65
CA MET A 15 -15.34 12.50 15.43
C MET A 15 -16.05 11.77 14.27
N GLY A 16 -16.94 12.44 13.52
CA GLY A 16 -17.70 11.83 12.42
C GLY A 16 -18.90 11.00 12.90
N ILE A 17 -19.36 11.19 14.16
CA ILE A 17 -20.50 10.47 14.75
C ILE A 17 -21.68 11.45 14.85
N ASP A 18 -22.50 11.48 13.83
CA ASP A 18 -23.63 12.41 13.69
C ASP A 18 -25.01 11.73 13.79
N SER A 19 -25.04 10.41 13.76
CA SER A 19 -26.25 9.59 13.78
C SER A 19 -26.11 8.38 14.73
N ILE A 20 -27.24 7.71 15.02
CA ILE A 20 -27.25 6.47 15.79
C ILE A 20 -26.49 5.37 15.04
N ASP A 21 -26.68 5.27 13.74
CA ASP A 21 -26.01 4.27 12.92
C ASP A 21 -24.49 4.52 12.85
N ALA A 22 -24.06 5.77 12.77
CA ALA A 22 -22.65 6.14 12.87
C ALA A 22 -22.06 5.79 14.25
N LEU A 23 -22.85 5.96 15.33
CA LEU A 23 -22.42 5.57 16.68
C LEU A 23 -22.29 4.05 16.84
N LEU A 24 -23.23 3.27 16.28
CA LEU A 24 -23.18 1.80 16.27
C LEU A 24 -22.08 1.26 15.36
N ALA A 25 -21.65 2.03 14.37
CA ALA A 25 -20.50 1.72 13.52
C ALA A 25 -19.16 2.28 14.06
N PHE A 26 -19.17 2.87 15.25
CA PHE A 26 -17.95 3.33 15.94
C PHE A 26 -17.43 2.21 16.84
N TYR A 27 -16.73 1.26 16.24
CA TYR A 27 -16.28 0.04 16.90
C TYR A 27 -15.20 0.28 17.95
N PRO A 28 -15.12 -0.56 19.00
CA PRO A 28 -14.04 -0.52 19.98
C PRO A 28 -12.68 -0.77 19.33
N ARG A 29 -11.66 -0.06 19.81
CA ARG A 29 -10.26 -0.26 19.37
C ARG A 29 -9.61 -1.48 20.02
N GLN A 30 -9.99 -1.76 21.27
CA GLN A 30 -9.42 -2.82 22.12
C GLN A 30 -10.47 -3.29 23.10
N TYR A 31 -10.19 -4.40 23.75
CA TYR A 31 -10.99 -4.94 24.84
C TYR A 31 -10.13 -5.19 26.05
N GLU A 32 -10.66 -4.87 27.23
CA GLU A 32 -10.11 -5.27 28.51
C GLU A 32 -10.90 -6.45 29.06
N ASP A 33 -10.23 -7.57 29.22
CA ASP A 33 -10.86 -8.80 29.72
C ASP A 33 -10.80 -8.83 31.25
N TRP A 34 -11.92 -8.46 31.89
CA TRP A 34 -12.13 -8.55 33.32
C TRP A 34 -12.81 -9.86 33.74
N SER A 35 -13.19 -10.71 32.79
CA SER A 35 -13.88 -11.99 33.04
C SER A 35 -12.93 -13.05 33.58
N ARG A 36 -11.64 -12.98 33.20
CA ARG A 36 -10.58 -13.85 33.67
C ARG A 36 -9.71 -13.11 34.67
N SER A 37 -9.89 -13.41 35.93
CA SER A 37 -9.00 -12.87 36.98
C SER A 37 -7.93 -13.89 37.38
N PHE A 38 -6.73 -13.42 37.50
CA PHE A 38 -5.59 -14.17 38.08
C PHE A 38 -5.47 -13.90 39.57
N THR A 39 -4.89 -14.84 40.30
CA THR A 39 -4.38 -14.54 41.62
C THR A 39 -3.12 -13.68 41.52
N VAL A 40 -2.67 -13.05 42.61
CA VAL A 40 -1.43 -12.26 42.57
C VAL A 40 -0.24 -13.14 42.21
N SER A 41 -0.22 -14.40 42.65
CA SER A 41 0.83 -15.38 42.36
C SER A 41 0.89 -15.83 40.91
N ASP A 42 -0.26 -15.99 40.25
CA ASP A 42 -0.33 -16.57 38.91
C ASP A 42 -0.39 -15.52 37.79
N ALA A 43 -0.49 -14.24 38.17
CA ALA A 43 -0.59 -13.14 37.20
C ALA A 43 0.63 -13.09 36.24
N PRO A 44 0.44 -13.04 34.92
CA PRO A 44 1.53 -12.94 33.98
C PRO A 44 2.29 -11.60 34.16
N LEU A 45 3.63 -11.67 34.09
CA LEU A 45 4.48 -10.49 34.20
C LEU A 45 4.52 -9.75 32.84
N GLN A 46 4.62 -8.41 32.93
CA GLN A 46 4.79 -7.53 31.78
C GLN A 46 3.60 -7.51 30.78
N THR A 47 2.52 -8.20 31.07
CA THR A 47 1.30 -8.25 30.23
C THR A 47 0.12 -7.66 31.03
N PRO A 48 -0.72 -6.81 30.43
CA PRO A 48 -1.94 -6.34 31.09
C PRO A 48 -2.87 -7.52 31.40
N CYS A 49 -3.31 -7.61 32.65
CA CYS A 49 -4.23 -8.65 33.10
C CYS A 49 -5.08 -8.15 34.27
N CYS A 50 -6.18 -8.85 34.53
CA CYS A 50 -7.03 -8.62 35.67
C CYS A 50 -6.54 -9.48 36.87
N VAL A 51 -6.23 -8.83 37.99
CA VAL A 51 -5.81 -9.50 39.23
C VAL A 51 -6.88 -9.32 40.26
N LYS A 52 -7.35 -10.42 40.85
CA LYS A 52 -8.27 -10.44 41.99
C LYS A 52 -7.49 -10.51 43.28
N ALA A 53 -7.66 -9.52 44.15
CA ALA A 53 -6.97 -9.47 45.42
C ALA A 53 -7.78 -8.67 46.45
N THR A 54 -7.52 -8.95 47.74
CA THR A 54 -8.10 -8.25 48.89
C THR A 54 -7.16 -7.14 49.34
N LEU A 55 -7.68 -5.95 49.64
CA LEU A 55 -6.88 -4.87 50.20
C LEU A 55 -6.33 -5.28 51.59
N ALA A 56 -5.02 -5.28 51.69
CA ALA A 56 -4.32 -5.63 52.94
C ALA A 56 -4.00 -4.41 53.81
N THR A 57 -3.82 -3.23 53.19
CA THR A 57 -3.46 -2.00 53.96
C THR A 57 -4.34 -0.83 53.52
N PRO A 58 -4.57 0.16 54.41
CA PRO A 58 -5.27 1.37 54.05
C PRO A 58 -4.48 2.15 52.98
N VAL A 59 -5.21 2.91 52.16
CA VAL A 59 -4.63 3.79 51.14
C VAL A 59 -3.90 4.96 51.84
N ARG A 60 -2.61 5.12 51.55
CA ARG A 60 -1.78 6.21 52.07
C ARG A 60 -1.48 7.22 50.99
N GLU A 61 -1.75 8.50 51.27
CA GLU A 61 -1.42 9.62 50.37
C GLU A 61 0.02 10.08 50.64
N HIS A 62 0.84 10.16 49.59
CA HIS A 62 2.19 10.69 49.62
C HIS A 62 2.35 11.82 48.62
N ARG A 63 2.50 13.06 49.08
CA ARG A 63 2.83 14.22 48.27
C ARG A 63 4.32 14.28 48.01
N VAL A 64 4.75 14.00 46.79
CA VAL A 64 6.18 13.95 46.42
C VAL A 64 6.68 15.35 46.03
N ARG A 65 5.92 16.09 45.25
CA ARG A 65 6.20 17.48 44.82
C ARG A 65 4.91 18.16 44.35
N LYS A 66 4.96 19.46 44.08
CA LYS A 66 3.81 20.21 43.55
C LYS A 66 3.35 19.54 42.20
N GLY A 67 2.12 19.08 42.13
CA GLY A 67 1.54 18.39 40.96
C GLY A 67 1.77 16.87 40.92
N LEU A 68 2.45 16.25 41.90
CA LEU A 68 2.62 14.80 41.99
C LEU A 68 2.26 14.26 43.36
N THR A 69 1.09 13.60 43.40
CA THR A 69 0.58 12.89 44.59
C THR A 69 0.51 11.39 44.27
N LEU A 70 1.02 10.56 45.13
CA LEU A 70 0.97 9.11 45.05
C LEU A 70 0.03 8.54 46.11
N TYR A 71 -0.84 7.64 45.71
CA TYR A 71 -1.66 6.84 46.61
C TYR A 71 -1.10 5.43 46.62
N LYS A 72 -0.59 4.97 47.76
CA LYS A 72 0.08 3.67 47.93
C LYS A 72 -0.68 2.78 48.88
N PHE A 73 -0.86 1.54 48.52
CA PHE A 73 -1.46 0.51 49.35
C PHE A 73 -1.05 -0.88 48.86
N ASN A 74 -1.31 -1.91 49.65
CA ASN A 74 -1.04 -3.28 49.31
C ASN A 74 -2.35 -4.07 49.23
N ALA A 75 -2.43 -4.98 48.28
CA ALA A 75 -3.46 -6.01 48.19
C ALA A 75 -2.80 -7.40 48.27
N THR A 76 -3.56 -8.44 48.56
CA THR A 76 -3.04 -9.80 48.71
C THR A 76 -4.05 -10.83 48.19
N ASP A 77 -3.55 -11.96 47.74
CA ASP A 77 -4.32 -13.19 47.49
C ASP A 77 -4.20 -14.21 48.62
N GLY A 78 -3.64 -13.78 49.75
CA GLY A 78 -3.32 -14.63 50.89
C GLY A 78 -1.94 -15.30 50.82
N LYS A 79 -1.24 -15.25 49.68
CA LYS A 79 0.10 -15.83 49.47
C LYS A 79 1.16 -14.76 49.25
N ILE A 80 0.88 -13.82 48.33
CA ILE A 80 1.84 -12.78 47.92
C ILE A 80 1.19 -11.40 48.03
N LEU A 81 2.03 -10.38 48.31
CA LEU A 81 1.61 -8.99 48.35
C LEU A 81 1.77 -8.33 46.95
N LEU A 82 0.70 -7.69 46.47
CA LEU A 82 0.69 -6.81 45.33
C LEU A 82 0.78 -5.36 45.82
N LYS A 83 1.89 -4.69 45.54
CA LYS A 83 2.03 -3.25 45.78
C LYS A 83 1.33 -2.46 44.68
N ILE A 84 0.49 -1.53 45.09
CA ILE A 84 -0.26 -0.68 44.17
C ILE A 84 0.13 0.77 44.42
N THR A 85 0.49 1.46 43.32
CA THR A 85 0.80 2.89 43.33
C THR A 85 -0.07 3.59 42.29
N VAL A 86 -0.94 4.48 42.71
CA VAL A 86 -1.82 5.29 41.84
C VAL A 86 -1.30 6.72 41.80
N PHE A 87 -1.16 7.29 40.58
CA PHE A 87 -0.60 8.63 40.37
C PHE A 87 -1.73 9.65 40.15
N ASN A 88 -1.76 10.73 40.94
CA ASN A 88 -2.64 11.91 40.77
C ASN A 88 -4.13 11.62 40.63
N ASN A 89 -4.63 10.43 40.98
CA ASN A 89 -6.03 10.06 40.81
C ASN A 89 -6.65 9.63 42.14
N LYS A 90 -7.12 10.60 42.91
CA LYS A 90 -7.80 10.38 44.21
C LYS A 90 -9.08 9.56 44.02
N TYR A 91 -9.82 9.83 42.96
CA TYR A 91 -11.13 9.18 42.68
C TYR A 91 -11.00 7.66 42.45
N ALA A 92 -9.87 7.20 41.94
CA ALA A 92 -9.64 5.76 41.74
C ALA A 92 -9.51 4.95 43.01
N VAL A 93 -9.17 5.62 44.13
CA VAL A 93 -8.93 4.98 45.42
C VAL A 93 -9.92 5.40 46.51
N GLU A 94 -10.86 6.27 46.18
CA GLU A 94 -11.87 6.76 47.11
C GLU A 94 -12.87 5.65 47.47
N GLY A 95 -13.11 5.46 48.78
CA GLY A 95 -14.02 4.42 49.29
C GLY A 95 -13.45 3.00 49.30
N LEU A 96 -12.12 2.84 49.09
CA LEU A 96 -11.44 1.57 49.29
C LEU A 96 -11.01 1.38 50.73
N ASN A 97 -11.40 0.28 51.34
CA ASN A 97 -11.07 -0.06 52.72
C ASN A 97 -10.30 -1.40 52.79
N PRO A 98 -9.44 -1.58 53.81
CA PRO A 98 -8.85 -2.88 54.07
C PRO A 98 -9.93 -3.96 54.24
N GLY A 99 -9.74 -5.12 53.62
CA GLY A 99 -10.73 -6.19 53.56
C GLY A 99 -11.62 -6.14 52.31
N ASP A 100 -11.65 -5.04 51.55
CA ASP A 100 -12.41 -5.00 50.29
C ASP A 100 -11.77 -5.94 49.25
N GLU A 101 -12.57 -6.82 48.66
CA GLU A 101 -12.15 -7.65 47.54
C GLU A 101 -12.31 -6.83 46.25
N CYS A 102 -11.19 -6.65 45.53
CA CYS A 102 -11.14 -5.80 44.34
C CYS A 102 -10.50 -6.54 43.14
N LEU A 103 -10.89 -6.08 41.96
CA LEU A 103 -10.27 -6.40 40.67
C LEU A 103 -9.35 -5.24 40.27
N PHE A 104 -8.11 -5.58 39.96
CA PHE A 104 -7.07 -4.65 39.52
C PHE A 104 -6.68 -4.98 38.08
N PHE A 105 -6.99 -4.12 37.14
CA PHE A 105 -6.62 -4.32 35.73
C PHE A 105 -5.42 -3.43 35.37
N GLY A 106 -4.34 -4.06 34.93
CA GLY A 106 -3.13 -3.36 34.57
C GLY A 106 -1.96 -4.30 34.35
N LYS A 107 -0.79 -3.72 34.15
CA LYS A 107 0.44 -4.46 33.89
C LYS A 107 1.11 -4.81 35.24
N VAL A 108 1.29 -6.12 35.50
CA VAL A 108 2.02 -6.59 36.66
C VAL A 108 3.51 -6.57 36.36
N THR A 109 4.27 -5.96 37.26
CA THR A 109 5.74 -5.90 37.24
C THR A 109 6.32 -6.57 38.49
N GLY A 110 7.61 -6.82 38.49
CA GLY A 110 8.33 -7.43 39.66
C GLY A 110 8.88 -8.82 39.38
N ASN A 111 8.96 -9.65 40.40
CA ASN A 111 9.47 -11.01 40.36
C ASN A 111 8.58 -11.96 41.19
N PHE A 112 9.00 -13.20 41.42
CA PHE A 112 8.23 -14.20 42.18
C PHE A 112 7.86 -13.77 43.59
N ASN A 113 8.71 -13.00 44.27
CA ASN A 113 8.52 -12.58 45.67
C ASN A 113 7.97 -11.16 45.82
N TYR A 114 7.91 -10.43 44.72
CA TYR A 114 7.54 -9.02 44.72
C TYR A 114 6.74 -8.70 43.44
N ARG A 115 5.50 -8.29 43.62
CA ARG A 115 4.58 -7.88 42.56
C ARG A 115 4.16 -6.44 42.76
N GLU A 116 4.10 -5.70 41.67
CA GLU A 116 3.71 -4.28 41.66
C GLU A 116 2.83 -3.94 40.45
N MET A 117 1.88 -3.05 40.67
CA MET A 117 1.07 -2.43 39.64
C MET A 117 1.12 -0.90 39.77
N ALA A 118 1.36 -0.21 38.64
CA ALA A 118 1.34 1.23 38.54
C ALA A 118 0.03 1.71 37.89
N SER A 119 -0.74 2.51 38.63
CA SER A 119 -2.05 3.05 38.21
C SER A 119 -3.00 2.03 37.56
N PRO A 120 -3.27 0.87 38.20
CA PRO A 120 -4.27 -0.04 37.67
C PRO A 120 -5.65 0.61 37.67
N GLN A 121 -6.54 0.15 36.82
CA GLN A 121 -7.96 0.39 36.99
C GLN A 121 -8.43 -0.50 38.17
N ILE A 122 -9.28 0.05 39.07
CA ILE A 122 -9.70 -0.62 40.30
C ILE A 122 -11.21 -0.68 40.33
N GLU A 123 -11.75 -1.87 40.54
CA GLU A 123 -13.19 -2.06 40.77
C GLU A 123 -13.48 -3.07 41.85
N LYS A 124 -14.56 -2.88 42.60
CA LYS A 124 -15.02 -3.89 43.57
C LYS A 124 -15.55 -5.11 42.82
N ALA A 125 -15.29 -6.30 43.30
CA ALA A 125 -15.46 -7.58 42.65
C ALA A 125 -16.94 -7.95 42.36
N GLN A 126 -17.67 -7.19 41.56
CA GLN A 126 -19.08 -7.47 41.30
C GLN A 126 -19.46 -7.75 39.82
N SER A 127 -18.57 -7.56 38.85
CA SER A 127 -18.89 -7.91 37.45
C SER A 127 -17.67 -8.22 36.63
N ALA A 128 -17.43 -9.51 36.45
CA ALA A 128 -16.54 -10.01 35.43
C ALA A 128 -17.16 -9.81 34.04
N SER A 129 -16.57 -8.94 33.20
CA SER A 129 -17.08 -8.68 31.85
C SER A 129 -15.92 -8.25 30.94
N ILE A 130 -16.04 -8.52 29.65
CA ILE A 130 -15.12 -7.97 28.66
C ILE A 130 -15.58 -6.56 28.31
N ARG A 131 -14.71 -5.57 28.47
CA ARG A 131 -15.04 -4.16 28.32
C ARG A 131 -14.49 -3.56 27.04
N PRO A 132 -15.29 -2.85 26.27
CA PRO A 132 -14.85 -2.18 25.06
C PRO A 132 -14.08 -0.90 25.41
N ILE A 133 -12.95 -0.68 24.73
CA ILE A 133 -12.18 0.56 24.80
C ILE A 133 -12.32 1.31 23.48
N TYR A 134 -12.98 2.47 23.54
CA TYR A 134 -13.18 3.35 22.39
C TYR A 134 -12.09 4.40 22.27
N ARG A 135 -11.88 4.91 21.05
CA ARG A 135 -11.04 6.09 20.83
C ARG A 135 -11.59 7.28 21.58
N GLN A 136 -10.75 7.94 22.38
CA GLN A 136 -11.14 9.03 23.26
C GLN A 136 -10.65 10.39 22.74
N VAL A 137 -11.38 11.45 23.10
CA VAL A 137 -10.94 12.83 22.94
C VAL A 137 -11.16 13.57 24.26
N LYS A 138 -10.48 14.69 24.49
CA LYS A 138 -10.62 15.48 25.72
C LYS A 138 -12.10 15.88 25.92
N GLY A 139 -12.71 15.43 27.01
CA GLY A 139 -14.12 15.66 27.33
C GLY A 139 -15.10 14.56 26.90
N LEU A 140 -14.62 13.51 26.19
CA LEU A 140 -15.40 12.35 25.80
C LEU A 140 -14.63 11.07 26.09
N THR A 141 -14.92 10.44 27.22
CA THR A 141 -14.26 9.21 27.67
C THR A 141 -14.91 7.95 27.10
N SER A 142 -14.19 6.83 27.07
CA SER A 142 -14.70 5.53 26.62
C SER A 142 -16.02 5.14 27.34
N ARG A 143 -16.12 5.35 28.66
CA ARG A 143 -17.34 5.08 29.42
C ARG A 143 -18.56 5.91 28.98
N VAL A 144 -18.35 7.15 28.51
CA VAL A 144 -19.44 7.98 27.97
C VAL A 144 -19.93 7.44 26.65
N ILE A 145 -19.00 7.03 25.77
CA ILE A 145 -19.31 6.42 24.48
C ILE A 145 -20.03 5.08 24.69
N GLU A 146 -19.50 4.23 25.59
CA GLU A 146 -20.12 2.95 25.96
C GLU A 146 -21.59 3.11 26.37
N LYS A 147 -21.87 4.06 27.28
CA LYS A 147 -23.26 4.35 27.71
C LYS A 147 -24.14 4.82 26.56
N ALA A 148 -23.60 5.63 25.65
CA ALA A 148 -24.32 6.09 24.47
C ALA A 148 -24.63 4.95 23.50
N VAL A 149 -23.65 4.06 23.26
CA VAL A 149 -23.83 2.86 22.40
C VAL A 149 -24.88 1.92 22.99
N ARG A 150 -24.87 1.69 24.31
CA ARG A 150 -25.87 0.85 24.98
C ARG A 150 -27.30 1.39 24.76
N GLN A 151 -27.50 2.72 24.96
CA GLN A 151 -28.77 3.36 24.70
C GLN A 151 -29.15 3.31 23.21
N ALA A 152 -28.17 3.40 22.29
CA ALA A 152 -28.39 3.29 20.86
C ALA A 152 -28.90 1.90 20.46
N LEU A 153 -28.30 0.85 21.02
CA LEU A 153 -28.73 -0.55 20.80
C LEU A 153 -30.13 -0.80 21.35
N GLU A 154 -30.44 -0.28 22.57
CA GLU A 154 -31.76 -0.38 23.17
C GLU A 154 -32.83 0.37 22.35
N GLN A 155 -32.49 1.56 21.85
CA GLN A 155 -33.41 2.38 21.06
C GLN A 155 -33.71 1.81 19.67
N LYS A 156 -32.71 1.21 19.00
CA LYS A 156 -32.87 0.55 17.69
C LYS A 156 -33.65 -0.76 17.81
N GLY A 157 -33.53 -1.49 18.93
CA GLY A 157 -34.31 -2.69 19.21
C GLY A 157 -34.33 -3.67 18.04
N ASP A 158 -35.54 -4.00 17.57
CA ASP A 158 -35.77 -4.92 16.44
C ASP A 158 -35.71 -4.23 15.06
N ASP A 159 -35.62 -2.88 15.01
CA ASP A 159 -35.51 -2.11 13.75
C ASP A 159 -34.11 -2.16 13.09
N LEU A 160 -33.23 -3.03 13.58
CA LEU A 160 -31.94 -3.28 12.94
C LEU A 160 -32.14 -4.18 11.70
N ASN A 161 -32.42 -3.55 10.57
CA ASN A 161 -32.53 -4.26 9.31
C ASN A 161 -31.20 -4.92 8.92
N ASP A 162 -31.22 -6.23 8.66
CA ASP A 162 -30.01 -6.95 8.23
C ASP A 162 -29.85 -6.83 6.70
N PRO A 163 -28.81 -6.17 6.19
CA PRO A 163 -28.61 -5.99 4.75
C PRO A 163 -28.22 -7.30 4.02
N LEU A 164 -27.82 -8.35 4.76
CA LEU A 164 -27.52 -9.66 4.19
C LEU A 164 -28.73 -10.58 4.33
N ASN A 165 -29.25 -11.09 3.22
CA ASN A 165 -30.32 -12.08 3.23
C ASN A 165 -29.86 -13.39 3.89
N GLU A 166 -30.83 -14.26 4.20
CA GLU A 166 -30.57 -15.51 4.91
C GLU A 166 -29.64 -16.44 4.13
N GLN A 167 -29.82 -16.52 2.84
CA GLN A 167 -28.99 -17.37 1.96
C GLN A 167 -27.50 -17.02 2.02
N ILE A 168 -27.18 -15.70 1.99
CA ILE A 168 -25.79 -15.23 2.12
C ILE A 168 -25.24 -15.55 3.51
N ARG A 169 -26.05 -15.36 4.55
CA ARG A 169 -25.62 -15.64 5.93
C ARG A 169 -25.32 -17.11 6.16
N GLU A 170 -26.14 -18.01 5.62
CA GLU A 170 -25.94 -19.47 5.70
C GLU A 170 -24.70 -19.89 4.90
N GLU A 171 -24.58 -19.45 3.63
CA GLU A 171 -23.44 -19.80 2.75
C GLU A 171 -22.09 -19.47 3.38
N PHE A 172 -21.96 -18.30 4.02
CA PHE A 172 -20.71 -17.83 4.62
C PHE A 172 -20.63 -18.04 6.14
N LYS A 173 -21.63 -18.70 6.75
CA LYS A 173 -21.72 -18.94 8.20
C LYS A 173 -21.56 -17.63 8.99
N LEU A 174 -22.42 -16.67 8.73
CA LEU A 174 -22.45 -15.36 9.34
C LEU A 174 -23.61 -15.22 10.32
N CYS A 175 -23.37 -14.60 11.48
CA CYS A 175 -24.41 -14.29 12.43
C CYS A 175 -25.30 -13.14 11.95
N HIS A 176 -26.46 -12.98 12.57
CA HIS A 176 -27.36 -11.86 12.32
C HIS A 176 -26.72 -10.52 12.74
N LYS A 177 -27.03 -9.43 12.04
CA LYS A 177 -26.46 -8.07 12.31
C LYS A 177 -26.66 -7.62 13.75
N ARG A 178 -27.83 -7.86 14.34
CA ARG A 178 -28.11 -7.54 15.74
C ARG A 178 -27.11 -8.22 16.69
N TYR A 179 -26.91 -9.54 16.51
CA TYR A 179 -25.92 -10.27 17.31
C TYR A 179 -24.53 -9.68 17.15
N ALA A 180 -24.14 -9.38 15.91
CA ALA A 180 -22.83 -8.80 15.62
C ALA A 180 -22.64 -7.45 16.32
N LEU A 181 -23.59 -6.52 16.22
CA LEU A 181 -23.50 -5.22 16.88
C LEU A 181 -23.54 -5.32 18.41
N GLN A 182 -24.34 -6.22 18.95
CA GLN A 182 -24.38 -6.43 20.39
C GLN A 182 -23.05 -6.96 20.92
N ASN A 183 -22.48 -7.97 20.26
CA ASN A 183 -21.27 -8.64 20.74
C ASN A 183 -19.95 -7.97 20.33
N ILE A 184 -19.95 -7.10 19.32
CA ILE A 184 -18.76 -6.24 19.07
C ILE A 184 -18.65 -5.13 20.12
N HIS A 185 -19.75 -4.67 20.69
CA HIS A 185 -19.75 -3.62 21.71
C HIS A 185 -19.77 -4.17 23.14
N PHE A 186 -20.47 -5.27 23.39
CA PHE A 186 -20.68 -5.86 24.71
C PHE A 186 -20.56 -7.38 24.66
N PRO A 187 -19.36 -7.89 24.36
CA PRO A 187 -19.13 -9.33 24.21
C PRO A 187 -19.22 -10.06 25.57
N ALA A 188 -19.78 -11.26 25.56
CA ALA A 188 -19.72 -12.16 26.69
C ALA A 188 -18.44 -13.02 26.69
N SER A 189 -17.86 -13.28 25.51
CA SER A 189 -16.63 -14.08 25.35
C SER A 189 -15.75 -13.56 24.21
N GLN A 190 -14.51 -14.06 24.14
CA GLN A 190 -13.61 -13.78 23.00
C GLN A 190 -14.13 -14.40 21.70
N GLU A 191 -14.85 -15.50 21.79
CA GLU A 191 -15.46 -16.14 20.62
C GLU A 191 -16.58 -15.28 20.03
N ASP A 192 -17.40 -14.65 20.87
CA ASP A 192 -18.44 -13.70 20.42
C ASP A 192 -17.86 -12.52 19.67
N ILE A 193 -16.71 -11.99 20.12
CA ILE A 193 -15.99 -10.93 19.42
C ILE A 193 -15.57 -11.41 18.01
N ALA A 194 -15.02 -12.63 17.92
CA ALA A 194 -14.56 -13.17 16.64
C ALA A 194 -15.71 -13.39 15.66
N ILE A 195 -16.84 -13.93 16.13
CA ILE A 195 -18.06 -14.14 15.33
C ILE A 195 -18.63 -12.80 14.87
N ALA A 196 -18.76 -11.84 15.76
CA ALA A 196 -19.24 -10.49 15.46
C ALA A 196 -18.35 -9.76 14.46
N ARG A 197 -17.02 -9.80 14.69
CA ARG A 197 -16.04 -9.19 13.78
C ARG A 197 -16.11 -9.78 12.38
N LYS A 198 -16.13 -11.12 12.26
CA LYS A 198 -16.26 -11.80 10.97
C LYS A 198 -17.47 -11.28 10.17
N ARG A 199 -18.62 -11.15 10.83
CA ARG A 199 -19.86 -10.66 10.20
C ARG A 199 -19.73 -9.22 9.72
N LEU A 200 -19.19 -8.32 10.55
CA LEU A 200 -19.10 -6.89 10.24
C LEU A 200 -18.03 -6.62 9.17
N VAL A 201 -16.91 -7.31 9.22
CA VAL A 201 -15.86 -7.27 8.18
C VAL A 201 -16.40 -7.73 6.84
N PHE A 202 -17.15 -8.85 6.82
CA PHE A 202 -17.75 -9.36 5.59
C PHE A 202 -18.73 -8.34 4.98
N GLU A 203 -19.60 -7.72 5.78
CA GLU A 203 -20.52 -6.69 5.32
C GLU A 203 -19.78 -5.48 4.74
N GLU A 204 -18.78 -4.95 5.46
CA GLU A 204 -18.02 -3.78 5.04
C GLU A 204 -17.29 -4.02 3.72
N LEU A 205 -16.64 -5.17 3.58
CA LEU A 205 -15.92 -5.53 2.37
C LEU A 205 -16.86 -5.86 1.20
N LEU A 206 -18.02 -6.48 1.45
CA LEU A 206 -19.00 -6.73 0.40
C LEU A 206 -19.57 -5.42 -0.17
N VAL A 207 -19.95 -4.48 0.70
CA VAL A 207 -20.46 -3.17 0.30
C VAL A 207 -19.40 -2.40 -0.50
N LEU A 208 -18.16 -2.43 -0.07
CA LEU A 208 -17.03 -1.84 -0.80
C LEU A 208 -16.89 -2.46 -2.20
N GLN A 209 -16.92 -3.80 -2.31
CA GLN A 209 -16.78 -4.49 -3.59
C GLN A 209 -17.96 -4.22 -4.54
N LEU A 210 -19.18 -4.16 -4.02
CA LEU A 210 -20.37 -3.82 -4.80
C LEU A 210 -20.24 -2.41 -5.41
N GLY A 211 -19.88 -1.41 -4.61
CA GLY A 211 -19.70 -0.05 -5.09
C GLY A 211 -18.58 0.08 -6.13
N LEU A 212 -17.42 -0.52 -5.88
CA LEU A 212 -16.31 -0.51 -6.84
C LEU A 212 -16.68 -1.18 -8.18
N LEU A 213 -17.41 -2.30 -8.15
CA LEU A 213 -17.84 -2.99 -9.37
C LEU A 213 -18.95 -2.24 -10.10
N GLN A 214 -19.86 -1.56 -9.38
CA GLN A 214 -20.88 -0.70 -10.00
C GLN A 214 -20.24 0.51 -10.68
N LEU A 215 -19.26 1.18 -10.04
CA LEU A 215 -18.50 2.27 -10.65
C LEU A 215 -17.80 1.81 -11.93
N LYS A 216 -17.20 0.62 -11.90
CA LYS A 216 -16.59 -0.01 -13.06
C LYS A 216 -17.62 -0.26 -14.18
N GLY A 217 -18.84 -0.64 -13.84
CA GLY A 217 -19.93 -0.88 -14.81
C GLY A 217 -20.48 0.42 -15.43
N ARG A 218 -20.59 1.51 -14.67
CA ARG A 218 -21.12 2.80 -15.14
C ARG A 218 -20.23 3.46 -16.20
N ASN A 219 -18.92 3.26 -16.16
CA ASN A 219 -17.95 3.88 -17.06
C ASN A 219 -17.65 3.05 -18.32
N ARG A 220 -18.38 1.96 -18.57
CA ARG A 220 -18.17 1.12 -19.75
C ARG A 220 -19.04 1.58 -20.92
N GLU A 221 -18.66 2.71 -21.53
CA GLU A 221 -19.14 3.04 -22.87
C GLU A 221 -18.65 1.97 -23.87
N THR A 222 -19.43 1.69 -24.90
CA THR A 222 -19.01 0.79 -25.97
C THR A 222 -17.86 1.40 -26.76
N THR A 223 -16.91 0.58 -27.19
CA THR A 223 -15.84 1.01 -28.10
C THR A 223 -16.11 0.55 -29.51
N ALA A 224 -15.79 1.39 -30.50
CA ALA A 224 -15.73 1.01 -31.89
C ALA A 224 -14.41 0.31 -32.23
N VAL A 225 -13.42 0.37 -31.35
CA VAL A 225 -12.08 -0.22 -31.53
C VAL A 225 -12.13 -1.68 -31.14
N GLN A 226 -12.11 -2.59 -32.09
CA GLN A 226 -12.07 -4.03 -31.85
C GLN A 226 -11.02 -4.68 -32.73
N ILE A 227 -10.19 -5.55 -32.18
CA ILE A 227 -9.29 -6.34 -33.01
C ILE A 227 -10.05 -7.52 -33.62
N LYS A 228 -9.94 -7.65 -34.95
CA LYS A 228 -10.60 -8.72 -35.73
C LYS A 228 -9.75 -9.99 -35.71
N ALA A 229 -8.44 -9.86 -35.78
CA ALA A 229 -7.49 -10.96 -35.83
C ALA A 229 -6.43 -10.85 -34.71
N ASP A 230 -5.95 -11.99 -34.27
CA ASP A 230 -4.85 -12.08 -33.30
C ASP A 230 -3.53 -12.39 -34.00
N TYR A 231 -2.65 -11.44 -34.03
CA TYR A 231 -1.30 -11.55 -34.60
C TYR A 231 -0.21 -11.84 -33.58
N THR A 232 -0.57 -12.28 -32.37
CA THR A 232 0.42 -12.57 -31.30
C THR A 232 1.44 -13.61 -31.74
N ALA A 233 1.02 -14.66 -32.46
CA ALA A 233 1.93 -15.69 -32.95
C ALA A 233 2.98 -15.13 -33.95
N ASP A 234 2.58 -14.17 -34.78
CA ASP A 234 3.51 -13.54 -35.73
C ASP A 234 4.46 -12.59 -35.02
N PHE A 235 3.99 -11.85 -34.01
CA PHE A 235 4.87 -11.04 -33.17
C PHE A 235 5.92 -11.90 -32.43
N VAL A 236 5.51 -13.04 -31.86
CA VAL A 236 6.44 -13.95 -31.15
C VAL A 236 7.58 -14.43 -32.05
N LYS A 237 7.33 -14.66 -33.36
CA LYS A 237 8.36 -15.04 -34.34
C LYS A 237 9.42 -13.95 -34.55
N THR A 238 9.08 -12.66 -34.27
CA THR A 238 10.03 -11.54 -34.43
C THR A 238 10.95 -11.36 -33.24
N LEU A 239 10.62 -11.97 -32.08
CA LEU A 239 11.38 -11.80 -30.84
C LEU A 239 12.66 -12.63 -30.84
N PRO A 240 13.79 -12.07 -30.35
CA PRO A 240 15.04 -12.82 -30.19
C PRO A 240 15.06 -13.72 -28.93
N PHE A 241 13.93 -13.83 -28.21
CA PHE A 241 13.77 -14.59 -26.96
C PHE A 241 12.38 -15.20 -26.86
N ALA A 242 12.25 -16.24 -26.05
CA ALA A 242 10.95 -16.86 -25.77
C ALA A 242 10.19 -16.08 -24.69
N LEU A 243 8.89 -15.92 -24.83
CA LEU A 243 8.02 -15.36 -23.80
C LEU A 243 7.81 -16.36 -22.66
N THR A 244 7.75 -15.87 -21.42
CA THR A 244 7.39 -16.68 -20.22
C THR A 244 5.91 -17.08 -20.28
N GLY A 245 5.52 -18.06 -19.46
CA GLY A 245 4.12 -18.46 -19.30
C GLY A 245 3.23 -17.30 -18.83
N ALA A 246 3.73 -16.51 -17.88
CA ALA A 246 3.03 -15.34 -17.36
C ALA A 246 2.83 -14.25 -18.43
N GLN A 247 3.84 -14.00 -19.27
CA GLN A 247 3.71 -13.04 -20.37
C GLN A 247 2.68 -13.50 -21.40
N LYS A 248 2.68 -14.79 -21.77
CA LYS A 248 1.68 -15.36 -22.69
C LYS A 248 0.27 -15.26 -22.14
N ARG A 249 0.07 -15.56 -20.86
CA ARG A 249 -1.23 -15.39 -20.16
C ARG A 249 -1.70 -13.94 -20.24
N ALA A 250 -0.84 -12.99 -19.85
CA ALA A 250 -1.18 -11.56 -19.84
C ALA A 250 -1.54 -11.02 -21.23
N ILE A 251 -0.83 -11.45 -22.28
CA ILE A 251 -1.16 -11.10 -23.66
C ILE A 251 -2.52 -11.71 -24.04
N GLY A 252 -2.76 -12.99 -23.76
CA GLY A 252 -4.03 -13.67 -24.07
C GLY A 252 -5.23 -13.01 -23.39
N GLU A 253 -5.10 -12.63 -22.12
CA GLU A 253 -6.13 -11.91 -21.37
C GLU A 253 -6.44 -10.53 -22.01
N ALA A 254 -5.41 -9.77 -22.35
CA ALA A 254 -5.56 -8.45 -22.95
C ALA A 254 -6.14 -8.54 -24.40
N VAL A 255 -5.71 -9.52 -25.19
CA VAL A 255 -6.26 -9.77 -26.52
C VAL A 255 -7.73 -10.17 -26.46
N ALA A 256 -8.13 -10.98 -25.47
CA ALA A 256 -9.54 -11.32 -25.25
C ALA A 256 -10.39 -10.08 -24.93
N ASP A 257 -9.86 -9.18 -24.08
CA ASP A 257 -10.55 -7.90 -23.78
C ASP A 257 -10.65 -7.00 -25.03
N MET A 258 -9.59 -6.90 -25.84
CA MET A 258 -9.58 -6.06 -27.05
C MET A 258 -10.52 -6.56 -28.17
N ARG A 259 -11.01 -7.80 -28.07
CA ARG A 259 -12.06 -8.36 -28.95
C ARG A 259 -13.47 -8.03 -28.45
N GLY A 260 -13.59 -7.57 -27.21
CA GLY A 260 -14.87 -7.25 -26.59
C GLY A 260 -15.50 -5.97 -27.14
N GLN A 261 -16.76 -5.73 -26.78
CA GLN A 261 -17.51 -4.51 -27.13
C GLN A 261 -17.20 -3.33 -26.21
N THR A 262 -16.51 -3.57 -25.10
CA THR A 262 -16.09 -2.54 -24.14
C THR A 262 -14.60 -2.31 -24.22
N PRO A 263 -14.11 -1.07 -24.05
CA PRO A 263 -12.67 -0.81 -24.06
C PRO A 263 -11.97 -1.60 -22.95
N MET A 264 -10.85 -2.24 -23.30
CA MET A 264 -9.98 -2.83 -22.31
C MET A 264 -9.45 -1.73 -21.38
N ASN A 265 -9.53 -1.94 -20.08
CA ASN A 265 -8.88 -1.09 -19.07
C ASN A 265 -8.11 -2.01 -18.11
N ARG A 266 -6.80 -2.24 -18.39
CA ARG A 266 -6.03 -3.31 -17.76
C ARG A 266 -4.72 -2.82 -17.18
N LEU A 267 -4.43 -3.25 -15.94
CA LEU A 267 -3.15 -3.05 -15.26
C LEU A 267 -2.27 -4.30 -15.39
N LEU A 268 -1.09 -4.12 -15.98
CA LEU A 268 -0.04 -5.13 -15.95
C LEU A 268 0.91 -4.87 -14.78
N GLN A 269 0.90 -5.75 -13.83
CA GLN A 269 1.78 -5.70 -12.67
C GLN A 269 2.89 -6.75 -12.81
N GLY A 270 4.11 -6.36 -12.52
CA GLY A 270 5.24 -7.28 -12.53
C GLY A 270 6.50 -6.62 -11.99
N ASP A 271 7.39 -7.44 -11.47
CA ASP A 271 8.64 -6.95 -10.91
C ASP A 271 9.51 -6.22 -11.96
N VAL A 272 10.49 -5.48 -11.50
CA VAL A 272 11.48 -4.82 -12.36
C VAL A 272 12.17 -5.88 -13.22
N GLY A 273 12.12 -5.73 -14.55
CA GLY A 273 12.72 -6.66 -15.50
C GLY A 273 11.91 -7.94 -15.77
N SER A 274 10.64 -8.03 -15.37
CA SER A 274 9.72 -9.13 -15.74
C SER A 274 9.31 -9.14 -17.22
N GLY A 275 9.72 -8.11 -17.99
CA GLY A 275 9.44 -8.01 -19.41
C GLY A 275 8.08 -7.40 -19.76
N LYS A 276 7.56 -6.48 -18.94
CA LYS A 276 6.31 -5.73 -19.19
C LYS A 276 6.29 -5.07 -20.56
N THR A 277 7.42 -4.50 -21.00
CA THR A 277 7.56 -3.85 -22.31
C THR A 277 7.30 -4.83 -23.47
N ALA A 278 7.68 -6.12 -23.34
CA ALA A 278 7.42 -7.11 -24.37
C ALA A 278 5.91 -7.42 -24.52
N VAL A 279 5.18 -7.46 -23.38
CA VAL A 279 3.72 -7.61 -23.38
C VAL A 279 3.07 -6.40 -24.04
N ALA A 280 3.44 -5.17 -23.65
CA ALA A 280 2.94 -3.95 -24.28
C ALA A 280 3.22 -3.91 -25.79
N ALA A 281 4.43 -4.29 -26.21
CA ALA A 281 4.80 -4.34 -27.62
C ALA A 281 3.94 -5.35 -28.41
N ALA A 282 3.61 -6.52 -27.83
CA ALA A 282 2.71 -7.49 -28.44
C ALA A 282 1.29 -6.93 -28.66
N LEU A 283 0.76 -6.19 -27.68
CA LEU A 283 -0.55 -5.56 -27.80
C LEU A 283 -0.55 -4.42 -28.83
N MET A 284 0.49 -3.57 -28.81
CA MET A 284 0.67 -2.50 -29.79
C MET A 284 0.81 -3.06 -31.21
N PHE A 285 1.53 -4.17 -31.38
CA PHE A 285 1.64 -4.88 -32.65
C PHE A 285 0.29 -5.39 -33.14
N ASN A 286 -0.47 -6.06 -32.27
CA ASN A 286 -1.81 -6.54 -32.58
C ASN A 286 -2.72 -5.39 -33.04
N MET A 287 -2.68 -4.25 -32.33
CA MET A 287 -3.49 -3.08 -32.64
C MET A 287 -3.12 -2.52 -34.02
N ALA A 288 -1.82 -2.33 -34.30
CA ALA A 288 -1.34 -1.82 -35.59
C ALA A 288 -1.68 -2.74 -36.74
N LYS A 289 -1.56 -4.07 -36.57
CA LYS A 289 -1.94 -5.04 -37.62
C LYS A 289 -3.46 -5.08 -37.89
N ASN A 290 -4.28 -4.62 -36.95
CA ASN A 290 -5.71 -4.44 -37.15
C ASN A 290 -6.09 -3.05 -37.72
N GLY A 291 -5.12 -2.20 -38.08
CA GLY A 291 -5.33 -0.92 -38.75
C GLY A 291 -5.48 0.28 -37.78
N TYR A 292 -5.23 0.13 -36.51
CA TYR A 292 -5.30 1.20 -35.50
C TYR A 292 -3.92 1.69 -35.09
N GLN A 293 -3.84 2.92 -34.60
CA GLN A 293 -2.62 3.47 -34.04
C GLN A 293 -2.50 3.09 -32.56
N ALA A 294 -1.26 2.94 -32.05
CA ALA A 294 -1.02 2.72 -30.62
C ALA A 294 0.04 3.68 -30.08
N ALA A 295 -0.21 4.22 -28.88
CA ALA A 295 0.67 5.16 -28.20
C ALA A 295 1.18 4.59 -26.88
N ILE A 296 2.47 4.77 -26.60
CA ILE A 296 3.06 4.51 -25.28
C ILE A 296 3.58 5.79 -24.67
N MET A 297 3.10 6.13 -23.47
CA MET A 297 3.49 7.32 -22.73
C MET A 297 4.39 6.96 -21.55
N ALA A 298 5.54 7.63 -21.46
CA ALA A 298 6.52 7.48 -20.41
C ALA A 298 6.72 8.79 -19.63
N PRO A 299 7.05 8.74 -18.32
CA PRO A 299 7.17 9.93 -17.47
C PRO A 299 8.38 10.83 -17.79
N THR A 300 9.41 10.30 -18.42
CA THR A 300 10.63 11.02 -18.78
C THR A 300 11.02 10.79 -20.23
N GLU A 301 11.79 11.71 -20.82
CA GLU A 301 12.25 11.59 -22.20
C GLU A 301 13.13 10.37 -22.41
N ILE A 302 14.02 10.08 -21.47
CA ILE A 302 14.91 8.92 -21.54
C ILE A 302 14.13 7.60 -21.55
N LEU A 303 13.06 7.49 -20.76
CA LEU A 303 12.19 6.31 -20.79
C LEU A 303 11.42 6.21 -22.11
N ALA A 304 10.95 7.34 -22.64
CA ALA A 304 10.30 7.38 -23.94
C ALA A 304 11.26 6.94 -25.07
N GLU A 305 12.51 7.42 -25.05
CA GLU A 305 13.58 6.99 -25.95
C GLU A 305 13.85 5.49 -25.80
N GLN A 306 13.94 4.98 -24.56
CA GLN A 306 14.16 3.54 -24.30
C GLN A 306 13.02 2.68 -24.86
N HIS A 307 11.76 3.10 -24.67
CA HIS A 307 10.60 2.41 -25.28
C HIS A 307 10.66 2.48 -26.80
N TYR A 308 10.97 3.65 -27.36
CA TYR A 308 11.12 3.82 -28.82
C TYR A 308 12.15 2.85 -29.41
N TYR A 309 13.37 2.81 -28.86
CA TYR A 309 14.42 1.88 -29.36
C TYR A 309 14.03 0.42 -29.16
N SER A 310 13.39 0.09 -28.05
CA SER A 310 12.93 -1.27 -27.77
C SER A 310 11.84 -1.69 -28.78
N LEU A 311 10.86 -0.82 -29.02
CA LEU A 311 9.80 -1.06 -30.03
C LEU A 311 10.40 -1.15 -31.44
N GLN A 312 11.29 -0.22 -31.81
CA GLN A 312 11.95 -0.22 -33.13
C GLN A 312 12.71 -1.53 -33.36
N LYS A 313 13.42 -2.05 -32.35
CA LYS A 313 14.12 -3.32 -32.43
C LYS A 313 13.17 -4.50 -32.61
N MET A 314 12.06 -4.54 -31.84
CA MET A 314 11.08 -5.63 -31.91
C MET A 314 10.24 -5.58 -33.21
N MET A 315 10.04 -4.38 -33.78
CA MET A 315 9.22 -4.17 -35.00
C MET A 315 10.07 -4.15 -36.29
N LYS A 316 11.37 -4.36 -36.23
CA LYS A 316 12.32 -4.14 -37.35
C LYS A 316 11.92 -4.79 -38.67
N ASN A 317 11.29 -5.97 -38.64
CA ASN A 317 10.93 -6.75 -39.85
C ASN A 317 9.41 -6.85 -40.05
N THR A 318 8.63 -5.97 -39.45
CA THR A 318 7.17 -6.05 -39.44
C THR A 318 6.49 -5.09 -40.44
N GLY A 319 7.26 -4.14 -40.96
CA GLY A 319 6.75 -3.06 -41.83
C GLY A 319 6.07 -1.92 -41.04
N LEU A 320 5.97 -2.02 -39.72
CA LEU A 320 5.33 -0.98 -38.88
C LEU A 320 6.27 0.18 -38.63
N LYS A 321 5.73 1.40 -38.72
CA LYS A 321 6.46 2.65 -38.49
C LYS A 321 6.35 3.10 -37.05
N VAL A 322 7.49 3.12 -36.34
CA VAL A 322 7.61 3.56 -34.96
C VAL A 322 8.26 4.93 -34.91
N MET A 323 7.68 5.88 -34.16
CA MET A 323 8.20 7.24 -33.99
C MET A 323 8.29 7.64 -32.53
N LEU A 324 9.08 8.69 -32.26
CA LEU A 324 9.28 9.29 -30.94
C LEU A 324 8.79 10.73 -30.95
N LEU A 325 8.08 11.15 -29.88
CA LEU A 325 7.66 12.54 -29.66
C LEU A 325 7.88 12.94 -28.21
N THR A 326 8.85 13.83 -27.98
CA THR A 326 9.20 14.36 -26.66
C THR A 326 9.15 15.88 -26.64
N GLY A 327 9.39 16.48 -25.47
CA GLY A 327 9.52 17.94 -25.36
C GLY A 327 10.72 18.50 -26.09
N SER A 328 11.82 17.75 -26.19
CA SER A 328 13.07 18.13 -26.84
C SER A 328 13.07 17.89 -28.37
N THR A 329 12.02 17.27 -28.93
CA THR A 329 11.93 17.01 -30.39
C THR A 329 12.01 18.32 -31.17
N PRO A 330 12.97 18.48 -32.13
CA PRO A 330 13.15 19.70 -32.91
C PRO A 330 11.87 20.10 -33.66
N ALA A 331 11.60 21.40 -33.78
CA ALA A 331 10.35 21.91 -34.33
C ALA A 331 10.02 21.43 -35.76
N ALA A 332 11.04 21.25 -36.62
CA ALA A 332 10.86 20.72 -37.99
C ALA A 332 10.45 19.25 -37.97
N GLU A 333 11.14 18.42 -37.16
CA GLU A 333 10.85 17.01 -36.99
C GLU A 333 9.48 16.81 -36.34
N ARG A 334 9.17 17.60 -35.31
CA ARG A 334 7.88 17.62 -34.66
C ARG A 334 6.73 17.86 -35.65
N ARG A 335 6.84 18.85 -36.54
CA ARG A 335 5.81 19.12 -37.57
C ARG A 335 5.60 17.91 -38.47
N LYS A 336 6.68 17.25 -38.89
CA LYS A 336 6.62 16.04 -39.73
C LYS A 336 5.94 14.88 -38.98
N VAL A 337 6.32 14.64 -37.72
CA VAL A 337 5.71 13.59 -36.89
C VAL A 337 4.20 13.84 -36.72
N LEU A 338 3.81 15.09 -36.40
CA LEU A 338 2.39 15.44 -36.23
C LEU A 338 1.58 15.24 -37.51
N GLN A 339 2.11 15.62 -38.68
CA GLN A 339 1.47 15.42 -39.95
C GLN A 339 1.30 13.92 -40.27
N GLN A 340 2.35 13.12 -40.09
CA GLN A 340 2.33 11.69 -40.34
C GLN A 340 1.46 10.91 -39.31
N LEU A 341 1.31 11.41 -38.10
CA LEU A 341 0.42 10.83 -37.11
C LEU A 341 -1.05 11.06 -37.51
N LYS A 342 -1.37 12.27 -37.97
CA LYS A 342 -2.70 12.65 -38.43
C LYS A 342 -3.10 11.94 -39.75
N SER A 343 -2.14 11.68 -40.62
CA SER A 343 -2.41 10.96 -41.90
C SER A 343 -2.52 9.44 -41.73
N GLY A 344 -2.15 8.89 -40.54
CA GLY A 344 -2.13 7.44 -40.30
C GLY A 344 -0.88 6.72 -40.82
N GLU A 345 0.17 7.46 -41.24
CA GLU A 345 1.44 6.87 -41.66
C GLU A 345 2.27 6.31 -40.51
N ILE A 346 2.03 6.76 -39.28
CA ILE A 346 2.69 6.26 -38.07
C ILE A 346 1.76 5.27 -37.39
N ASP A 347 2.21 4.04 -37.21
CA ASP A 347 1.46 2.98 -36.54
C ASP A 347 1.63 3.05 -35.04
N LEU A 348 2.88 3.24 -34.56
CA LEU A 348 3.26 3.22 -33.17
C LEU A 348 4.00 4.51 -32.79
N ILE A 349 3.63 5.12 -31.68
CA ILE A 349 4.34 6.29 -31.16
C ILE A 349 4.70 6.13 -29.69
N ALA A 350 5.98 6.41 -29.39
CA ALA A 350 6.45 6.55 -28.00
C ALA A 350 6.63 8.04 -27.68
N GLY A 351 6.32 8.45 -26.45
CA GLY A 351 6.55 9.84 -26.07
C GLY A 351 6.30 10.12 -24.60
N THR A 352 6.42 11.41 -24.26
CA THR A 352 6.16 11.93 -22.92
C THR A 352 4.80 12.64 -22.89
N HIS A 353 4.59 13.53 -21.91
CA HIS A 353 3.44 14.45 -21.89
C HIS A 353 3.28 15.28 -23.18
N ALA A 354 4.26 15.28 -24.08
CA ALA A 354 4.14 15.88 -25.41
C ALA A 354 2.97 15.28 -26.22
N LEU A 355 2.65 13.98 -25.99
CA LEU A 355 1.54 13.28 -26.66
C LEU A 355 0.16 13.82 -26.29
N ILE A 356 -0.02 14.41 -25.12
CA ILE A 356 -1.32 14.93 -24.66
C ILE A 356 -1.58 16.38 -25.10
N GLN A 357 -0.61 17.06 -25.73
CA GLN A 357 -0.77 18.44 -26.18
C GLN A 357 -1.88 18.55 -27.23
N LYS A 358 -2.61 19.66 -27.22
CA LYS A 358 -3.76 19.92 -28.10
C LYS A 358 -3.43 19.76 -29.59
N THR A 359 -2.20 20.07 -29.98
CA THR A 359 -1.71 20.01 -31.36
C THR A 359 -1.47 18.58 -31.88
N VAL A 360 -1.48 17.57 -30.99
CA VAL A 360 -1.30 16.17 -31.37
C VAL A 360 -2.68 15.58 -31.73
N GLU A 361 -2.84 15.18 -32.97
CA GLU A 361 -4.05 14.51 -33.48
C GLU A 361 -3.67 13.15 -34.07
N PHE A 362 -4.43 12.12 -33.69
CA PHE A 362 -4.28 10.77 -34.23
C PHE A 362 -5.29 10.55 -35.33
N HIS A 363 -4.95 9.70 -36.30
CA HIS A 363 -5.89 9.25 -37.33
C HIS A 363 -6.95 8.32 -36.74
N ASP A 364 -6.49 7.26 -36.05
CA ASP A 364 -7.38 6.31 -35.36
C ASP A 364 -6.64 5.63 -34.21
N LEU A 365 -6.65 6.30 -33.03
CA LEU A 365 -5.98 5.80 -31.82
C LEU A 365 -6.80 4.68 -31.18
N GLY A 366 -6.28 3.44 -31.24
CA GLY A 366 -6.94 2.26 -30.67
C GLY A 366 -6.39 1.78 -29.34
N LEU A 367 -5.10 2.04 -29.02
CA LEU A 367 -4.49 1.59 -27.77
C LEU A 367 -3.62 2.68 -27.15
N VAL A 368 -3.84 2.92 -25.88
CA VAL A 368 -3.01 3.78 -25.01
C VAL A 368 -2.29 2.91 -24.00
N VAL A 369 -0.97 2.94 -24.03
CA VAL A 369 -0.10 2.30 -23.02
C VAL A 369 0.51 3.37 -22.14
N THR A 370 0.47 3.20 -20.82
CA THR A 370 1.16 4.08 -19.85
C THR A 370 2.12 3.30 -18.99
N ASP A 371 3.36 3.79 -18.85
CA ASP A 371 4.37 3.19 -17.99
C ASP A 371 4.55 3.99 -16.70
N GLU A 372 4.82 3.31 -15.57
CA GLU A 372 5.00 3.91 -14.23
C GLU A 372 3.80 4.78 -13.79
N GLN A 373 2.65 4.17 -13.62
CA GLN A 373 1.37 4.82 -13.29
C GLN A 373 1.44 5.85 -12.16
N HIS A 374 2.27 5.63 -11.14
CA HIS A 374 2.37 6.50 -9.95
C HIS A 374 2.81 7.94 -10.27
N ARG A 375 3.33 8.17 -11.47
CA ARG A 375 3.86 9.48 -11.90
C ARG A 375 2.93 10.24 -12.84
N PHE A 376 1.85 9.60 -13.29
CA PHE A 376 0.83 10.25 -14.12
C PHE A 376 -0.46 10.45 -13.33
N GLY A 377 -0.95 11.69 -13.32
CA GLY A 377 -2.29 11.97 -12.78
C GLY A 377 -3.40 11.35 -13.65
N VAL A 378 -4.56 11.06 -13.04
CA VAL A 378 -5.77 10.59 -13.75
C VAL A 378 -6.12 11.50 -14.92
N ALA A 379 -6.00 12.82 -14.76
CA ALA A 379 -6.27 13.82 -15.79
C ALA A 379 -5.38 13.66 -17.04
N GLN A 380 -4.11 13.26 -16.88
CA GLN A 380 -3.20 13.09 -18.02
C GLN A 380 -3.54 11.85 -18.84
N ARG A 381 -3.94 10.75 -18.19
CA ARG A 381 -4.42 9.55 -18.88
C ARG A 381 -5.70 9.83 -19.67
N SER A 382 -6.67 10.46 -19.00
CA SER A 382 -7.92 10.86 -19.64
C SER A 382 -7.67 11.78 -20.84
N ALA A 383 -6.72 12.72 -20.75
CA ALA A 383 -6.37 13.61 -21.85
C ALA A 383 -5.80 12.86 -23.07
N LEU A 384 -5.08 11.75 -22.89
CA LEU A 384 -4.60 10.92 -23.99
C LEU A 384 -5.73 10.03 -24.54
N CYS A 385 -6.55 9.44 -23.68
CA CYS A 385 -7.69 8.63 -24.08
C CYS A 385 -8.72 9.44 -24.91
N ASN A 386 -8.94 10.70 -24.54
CA ASN A 386 -9.85 11.60 -25.26
C ASN A 386 -9.38 11.97 -26.68
N LYS A 387 -8.20 11.52 -27.13
CA LYS A 387 -7.70 11.68 -28.51
C LYS A 387 -8.13 10.56 -29.45
N GLY A 388 -8.72 9.50 -28.91
CA GLY A 388 -9.31 8.39 -29.67
C GLY A 388 -10.81 8.26 -29.38
N LYS A 389 -11.46 7.32 -30.06
CA LYS A 389 -12.89 6.96 -29.88
C LYS A 389 -13.01 5.83 -28.86
N ASN A 390 -12.85 6.12 -27.56
CA ASN A 390 -12.81 5.14 -26.49
C ASN A 390 -11.73 4.06 -26.71
N PRO A 391 -10.44 4.43 -26.80
CA PRO A 391 -9.35 3.49 -27.03
C PRO A 391 -9.19 2.52 -25.86
N HIS A 392 -8.60 1.38 -26.12
CA HIS A 392 -8.15 0.47 -25.06
C HIS A 392 -7.03 1.11 -24.24
N VAL A 393 -7.03 0.84 -22.92
CA VAL A 393 -6.04 1.38 -21.96
C VAL A 393 -5.27 0.23 -21.33
N PHE A 394 -3.96 0.30 -21.43
CA PHE A 394 -3.06 -0.66 -20.83
C PHE A 394 -2.02 0.06 -19.95
N VAL A 395 -2.08 -0.20 -18.66
CA VAL A 395 -1.26 0.47 -17.67
C VAL A 395 -0.19 -0.49 -17.16
N MET A 396 1.06 -0.06 -17.09
CA MET A 396 2.16 -0.86 -16.54
C MET A 396 2.63 -0.30 -15.20
N SER A 397 2.91 -1.19 -14.24
CA SER A 397 3.52 -0.83 -12.95
C SER A 397 4.70 -1.74 -12.64
N ALA A 398 5.83 -1.13 -12.25
CA ALA A 398 7.00 -1.84 -11.75
C ALA A 398 7.00 -2.01 -10.23
N THR A 399 6.08 -1.34 -9.52
CA THR A 399 5.88 -1.59 -8.09
C THR A 399 4.99 -2.80 -7.91
N PRO A 400 5.49 -3.90 -7.36
CA PRO A 400 4.62 -4.97 -6.94
C PRO A 400 3.78 -4.45 -5.76
N ILE A 401 2.48 -4.37 -5.96
CA ILE A 401 1.48 -4.10 -4.93
C ILE A 401 0.81 -5.44 -4.65
N PRO A 402 0.51 -5.81 -3.41
CA PRO A 402 -0.25 -7.01 -3.14
C PRO A 402 -1.48 -7.09 -4.05
N ARG A 403 -1.71 -8.26 -4.67
CA ARG A 403 -2.77 -8.43 -5.70
C ARG A 403 -4.13 -7.92 -5.27
N THR A 404 -4.48 -8.16 -4.04
CA THR A 404 -5.74 -7.73 -3.43
C THR A 404 -5.85 -6.23 -3.27
N LEU A 405 -4.76 -5.59 -2.85
CA LEU A 405 -4.70 -4.15 -2.70
C LEU A 405 -4.72 -3.45 -4.08
N ALA A 406 -4.06 -4.02 -5.07
CA ALA A 406 -4.11 -3.51 -6.45
C ALA A 406 -5.55 -3.52 -7.00
N LEU A 407 -6.32 -4.58 -6.74
CA LEU A 407 -7.72 -4.69 -7.16
C LEU A 407 -8.64 -3.68 -6.48
N MET A 408 -8.26 -3.15 -5.32
CA MET A 408 -9.02 -2.13 -4.60
C MET A 408 -8.63 -0.72 -5.02
N ILE A 409 -7.34 -0.44 -5.10
CA ILE A 409 -6.82 0.89 -5.48
C ILE A 409 -7.18 1.21 -6.93
N TYR A 410 -7.19 0.20 -7.78
CA TYR A 410 -7.43 0.30 -9.21
C TYR A 410 -8.72 -0.43 -9.61
N GLY A 411 -9.80 -0.23 -8.85
CA GLY A 411 -11.07 -0.96 -9.00
C GLY A 411 -11.68 -0.92 -10.40
N ASP A 412 -11.32 0.08 -11.20
CA ASP A 412 -11.70 0.24 -12.61
C ASP A 412 -10.82 -0.58 -13.57
N LEU A 413 -9.64 -1.07 -13.13
CA LEU A 413 -8.70 -1.82 -13.97
C LEU A 413 -8.84 -3.34 -13.76
N ASP A 414 -8.77 -4.09 -14.85
CA ASP A 414 -8.53 -5.53 -14.81
C ASP A 414 -7.06 -5.79 -14.57
N LEU A 415 -6.72 -6.83 -13.79
CA LEU A 415 -5.35 -7.07 -13.35
C LEU A 415 -4.73 -8.29 -14.05
N SER A 416 -3.59 -8.08 -14.71
CA SER A 416 -2.68 -9.15 -15.15
C SER A 416 -1.38 -9.09 -14.36
N VAL A 417 -0.86 -10.24 -13.96
CA VAL A 417 0.34 -10.33 -13.12
C VAL A 417 1.43 -11.15 -13.81
N LEU A 418 2.64 -10.58 -13.88
CA LEU A 418 3.85 -11.27 -14.29
C LEU A 418 4.57 -11.79 -13.06
N ASP A 419 4.29 -13.03 -12.70
CA ASP A 419 4.85 -13.75 -11.57
C ASP A 419 6.06 -14.65 -11.95
N GLU A 420 6.51 -14.55 -13.19
CA GLU A 420 7.68 -15.26 -13.72
C GLU A 420 8.73 -14.26 -14.22
N MET A 421 10.00 -14.58 -14.00
CA MET A 421 11.12 -13.82 -14.57
C MET A 421 11.59 -14.43 -15.89
N PRO A 422 12.00 -13.60 -16.88
CA PRO A 422 12.60 -14.10 -18.11
C PRO A 422 13.86 -14.93 -17.86
N ALA A 423 14.08 -15.94 -18.70
CA ALA A 423 15.28 -16.78 -18.64
C ALA A 423 16.56 -15.93 -18.82
N GLY A 424 17.63 -16.30 -18.10
CA GLY A 424 18.93 -15.63 -18.17
C GLY A 424 19.12 -14.47 -17.20
N ARG A 425 18.10 -14.04 -16.45
CA ARG A 425 18.27 -13.03 -15.39
C ARG A 425 19.02 -13.64 -14.19
N GLN A 426 20.12 -13.01 -13.80
CA GLN A 426 20.90 -13.45 -12.65
C GLN A 426 20.29 -12.97 -11.34
N LYS A 427 20.32 -13.84 -10.31
CA LYS A 427 19.90 -13.47 -8.96
C LYS A 427 20.85 -12.43 -8.39
N ILE A 428 20.31 -11.35 -7.83
CA ILE A 428 21.09 -10.30 -7.18
C ILE A 428 21.40 -10.73 -5.74
N GLU A 429 22.70 -10.86 -5.43
CA GLU A 429 23.13 -11.14 -4.07
C GLU A 429 22.96 -9.90 -3.19
N THR A 430 22.23 -10.03 -2.09
CA THR A 430 21.95 -8.91 -1.20
C THR A 430 22.58 -9.12 0.17
N TYR A 431 23.42 -8.18 0.59
CA TYR A 431 24.10 -8.18 1.88
C TYR A 431 23.63 -6.98 2.72
N ALA A 432 23.35 -7.20 4.00
CA ALA A 432 23.14 -6.14 4.99
C ALA A 432 24.31 -6.15 5.96
N VAL A 433 25.00 -5.03 6.09
CA VAL A 433 26.23 -4.89 6.86
C VAL A 433 26.22 -3.61 7.71
N GLY A 434 26.91 -3.62 8.85
CA GLY A 434 27.12 -2.44 9.66
C GLY A 434 28.12 -1.47 9.05
N ALA A 435 28.13 -0.19 9.51
CA ALA A 435 29.03 0.85 9.03
C ALA A 435 30.50 0.52 9.23
N ALA A 436 30.85 -0.33 10.18
CA ALA A 436 32.23 -0.83 10.36
C ALA A 436 32.79 -1.52 9.09
N LEU A 437 31.92 -2.13 8.27
CA LEU A 437 32.30 -2.80 7.03
C LEU A 437 32.22 -1.87 5.79
N ARG A 438 31.88 -0.59 5.93
CA ARG A 438 31.78 0.38 4.83
C ARG A 438 33.04 0.44 3.96
N LYS A 439 34.21 0.51 4.59
CA LYS A 439 35.49 0.53 3.84
C LYS A 439 35.66 -0.71 2.97
N ARG A 440 35.29 -1.87 3.49
CA ARG A 440 35.34 -3.15 2.76
C ARG A 440 34.36 -3.17 1.59
N ALA A 441 33.15 -2.62 1.78
CA ALA A 441 32.15 -2.47 0.72
C ALA A 441 32.68 -1.56 -0.40
N TYR A 442 33.28 -0.43 -0.08
CA TYR A 442 33.85 0.48 -1.10
C TYR A 442 35.05 -0.12 -1.81
N THR A 443 35.88 -0.87 -1.13
CA THR A 443 36.99 -1.64 -1.78
C THR A 443 36.43 -2.65 -2.78
N TYR A 444 35.32 -3.30 -2.45
CA TYR A 444 34.62 -4.22 -3.34
C TYR A 444 34.03 -3.49 -4.55
N VAL A 445 33.43 -2.31 -4.37
CA VAL A 445 33.00 -1.42 -5.47
C VAL A 445 34.18 -1.09 -6.37
N LYS A 446 35.33 -0.59 -5.82
CA LYS A 446 36.52 -0.19 -6.58
C LYS A 446 37.04 -1.35 -7.43
N LYS A 447 37.03 -2.58 -6.90
CA LYS A 447 37.41 -3.79 -7.66
C LYS A 447 36.58 -3.96 -8.93
N HIS A 448 35.26 -3.73 -8.84
CA HIS A 448 34.38 -3.86 -10.01
C HIS A 448 34.55 -2.72 -11.00
N LEU A 449 34.74 -1.48 -10.51
CA LEU A 449 34.99 -0.32 -11.38
C LEU A 449 36.30 -0.51 -12.17
N ASN A 450 37.35 -0.99 -11.52
CA ASN A 450 38.65 -1.29 -12.17
C ASN A 450 38.55 -2.42 -13.19
N ALA A 451 37.57 -3.31 -13.07
CA ALA A 451 37.26 -4.34 -14.06
C ALA A 451 36.33 -3.82 -15.20
N GLY A 452 36.16 -2.49 -15.34
CA GLY A 452 35.36 -1.87 -16.40
C GLY A 452 33.84 -1.94 -16.15
N ARG A 453 33.40 -2.26 -14.91
CA ARG A 453 31.99 -2.28 -14.54
C ARG A 453 31.55 -0.93 -14.01
N GLN A 454 30.23 -0.79 -13.88
CA GLN A 454 29.62 0.40 -13.32
C GLN A 454 28.88 0.06 -12.02
N GLY A 455 28.66 1.09 -11.19
CA GLY A 455 27.95 0.92 -9.92
C GLY A 455 27.24 2.18 -9.45
N TYR A 456 26.41 1.97 -8.45
CA TYR A 456 25.66 3.03 -7.76
C TYR A 456 26.03 3.07 -6.29
N ILE A 457 26.11 4.27 -5.72
CA ILE A 457 26.06 4.51 -4.28
C ILE A 457 24.89 5.46 -4.02
N VAL A 458 23.90 4.99 -3.27
CA VAL A 458 22.69 5.74 -2.94
C VAL A 458 22.75 6.17 -1.49
N CYS A 459 22.52 7.46 -1.23
CA CYS A 459 22.40 8.01 0.12
C CYS A 459 20.95 8.47 0.37
N PRO A 460 20.42 8.33 1.61
CA PRO A 460 19.10 8.82 1.95
C PRO A 460 19.06 10.34 1.94
N MET A 461 17.88 10.89 1.74
CA MET A 461 17.59 12.30 1.99
C MET A 461 17.65 12.55 3.51
N VAL A 462 18.39 13.57 3.95
CA VAL A 462 18.61 13.82 5.38
C VAL A 462 17.54 14.74 5.98
N GLU A 463 17.04 15.71 5.21
CA GLU A 463 15.94 16.64 5.56
C GLU A 463 15.43 17.35 4.29
N GLU A 464 14.21 17.89 4.31
CA GLU A 464 13.72 18.74 3.22
C GLU A 464 14.40 20.11 3.27
N GLY A 465 15.22 20.47 2.25
CA GLY A 465 15.76 21.81 2.14
C GLY A 465 17.18 21.93 1.58
N GLU A 466 17.85 23.08 1.85
CA GLU A 466 19.20 23.40 1.38
C GLU A 466 20.28 22.54 2.06
N MET A 467 20.06 22.06 3.27
CA MET A 467 20.98 21.18 3.99
C MET A 467 21.16 19.81 3.35
N GLU A 468 20.14 19.32 2.64
CA GLU A 468 20.17 18.05 1.90
C GLU A 468 21.17 18.08 0.74
N LEU A 469 21.13 19.15 -0.03
CA LEU A 469 22.04 19.35 -1.17
C LEU A 469 23.49 19.37 -0.69
N ALA A 470 23.77 20.16 0.35
CA ALA A 470 25.11 20.26 0.93
C ALA A 470 25.62 18.90 1.47
N ALA A 471 24.74 18.07 2.02
CA ALA A 471 25.12 16.74 2.52
C ALA A 471 25.46 15.77 1.35
N ALA A 472 24.64 15.75 0.29
CA ALA A 472 24.89 14.91 -0.88
C ALA A 472 26.14 15.36 -1.64
N GLU A 473 26.37 16.64 -1.81
CA GLU A 473 27.57 17.22 -2.45
C GLU A 473 28.85 16.98 -1.62
N LYS A 474 28.77 17.12 -0.29
CA LYS A 474 29.89 16.80 0.62
C LYS A 474 30.23 15.31 0.55
N PHE A 475 29.24 14.46 0.55
CA PHE A 475 29.41 13.03 0.45
C PHE A 475 30.03 12.63 -0.91
N TYR A 476 29.52 13.19 -2.00
CA TYR A 476 30.10 13.02 -3.33
C TYR A 476 31.56 13.48 -3.39
N THR A 477 31.85 14.68 -2.87
CA THR A 477 33.22 15.25 -2.85
C THR A 477 34.17 14.38 -2.05
N HIS A 478 33.72 13.89 -0.89
CA HIS A 478 34.49 12.97 -0.04
C HIS A 478 34.80 11.65 -0.75
N LEU A 479 33.85 11.08 -1.46
CA LEU A 479 34.07 9.83 -2.21
C LEU A 479 34.98 10.05 -3.41
N LYS A 480 34.78 11.14 -4.17
CA LYS A 480 35.56 11.48 -5.36
C LYS A 480 37.00 11.84 -5.03
N SER A 481 37.26 12.61 -3.99
CA SER A 481 38.63 12.99 -3.57
C SER A 481 39.34 11.91 -2.78
N GLY A 482 38.61 10.98 -2.16
CA GLY A 482 39.13 9.92 -1.34
C GLY A 482 39.17 8.55 -2.04
N PHE A 483 38.17 7.72 -1.78
CA PHE A 483 38.17 6.29 -2.19
C PHE A 483 38.21 6.07 -3.71
N PHE A 484 37.53 6.93 -4.48
CA PHE A 484 37.33 6.77 -5.93
C PHE A 484 38.04 7.85 -6.75
N LYS A 485 39.18 8.34 -6.27
CA LYS A 485 39.97 9.40 -6.93
C LYS A 485 40.38 9.05 -8.37
N GLU A 486 40.57 7.77 -8.66
CA GLU A 486 41.02 7.26 -9.98
C GLU A 486 39.83 6.92 -10.90
N ASN A 487 38.59 7.01 -10.40
CA ASN A 487 37.40 6.61 -11.13
C ASN A 487 36.58 7.84 -11.54
N THR A 488 35.84 7.72 -12.65
CA THR A 488 34.86 8.75 -13.05
C THR A 488 33.60 8.62 -12.21
N VAL A 489 33.40 9.63 -11.33
CA VAL A 489 32.25 9.67 -10.41
C VAL A 489 31.31 10.78 -10.85
N GLY A 490 30.02 10.44 -11.04
CA GLY A 490 28.92 11.38 -11.30
C GLY A 490 28.06 11.59 -10.06
N LEU A 491 27.38 12.74 -9.99
CA LEU A 491 26.40 13.05 -8.95
C LEU A 491 25.00 13.25 -9.54
N LEU A 492 23.98 12.67 -8.91
CA LEU A 492 22.59 12.84 -9.29
C LEU A 492 21.71 13.08 -8.07
N HIS A 493 21.01 14.22 -8.01
CA HIS A 493 20.12 14.56 -6.88
C HIS A 493 18.86 15.29 -7.32
N GLY A 494 17.85 15.36 -6.43
CA GLY A 494 16.50 15.86 -6.70
C GLY A 494 16.43 17.28 -7.25
N LYS A 495 17.30 18.18 -6.78
CA LYS A 495 17.28 19.62 -7.12
C LYS A 495 17.98 19.98 -8.45
N MET A 496 18.63 19.03 -9.12
CA MET A 496 19.19 19.29 -10.46
C MET A 496 18.08 19.59 -11.45
N LYS A 497 18.34 20.49 -12.40
CA LYS A 497 17.44 20.77 -13.52
C LYS A 497 17.23 19.49 -14.34
N PRO A 498 16.03 19.27 -14.92
CA PRO A 498 15.75 18.06 -15.71
C PRO A 498 16.81 17.76 -16.77
N ALA A 499 17.23 18.74 -17.55
CA ALA A 499 18.26 18.58 -18.57
C ALA A 499 19.63 18.12 -18.02
N GLN A 500 20.01 18.58 -16.82
CA GLN A 500 21.25 18.15 -16.17
C GLN A 500 21.15 16.69 -15.68
N LYS A 501 20.01 16.29 -15.12
CA LYS A 501 19.76 14.91 -14.72
C LYS A 501 19.85 13.98 -15.92
N GLU A 502 19.26 14.36 -17.04
CA GLU A 502 19.30 13.59 -18.28
C GLU A 502 20.70 13.46 -18.83
N GLN A 503 21.48 14.54 -18.83
CA GLN A 503 22.86 14.50 -19.28
C GLN A 503 23.71 13.52 -18.45
N VAL A 504 23.66 13.62 -17.11
CA VAL A 504 24.39 12.72 -16.22
C VAL A 504 24.01 11.28 -16.46
N MET A 505 22.72 11.01 -16.64
CA MET A 505 22.24 9.65 -16.89
C MET A 505 22.64 9.12 -18.27
N ARG A 506 22.68 9.97 -19.30
CA ARG A 506 23.20 9.59 -20.64
C ARG A 506 24.68 9.27 -20.57
N GLU A 507 25.50 10.07 -19.88
CA GLU A 507 26.92 9.81 -19.68
C GLU A 507 27.17 8.53 -18.89
N PHE A 508 26.33 8.24 -17.88
CA PHE A 508 26.40 6.99 -17.15
C PHE A 508 26.01 5.79 -18.03
N ALA A 509 24.95 5.90 -18.81
CA ALA A 509 24.52 4.84 -19.72
C ALA A 509 25.57 4.59 -20.84
N ALA A 510 26.27 5.62 -21.30
CA ALA A 510 27.35 5.52 -22.27
C ALA A 510 28.66 4.92 -21.69
N GLY A 511 28.75 4.76 -20.35
CA GLY A 511 29.96 4.26 -19.68
C GLY A 511 31.01 5.32 -19.35
N ASN A 512 30.78 6.60 -19.66
CA ASN A 512 31.69 7.70 -19.36
C ASN A 512 31.80 7.95 -17.84
N ILE A 513 30.72 7.68 -17.10
CA ILE A 513 30.69 7.67 -15.65
C ILE A 513 30.69 6.22 -15.17
N GLN A 514 31.67 5.86 -14.33
CA GLN A 514 31.81 4.50 -13.78
C GLN A 514 30.99 4.32 -12.50
N LEU A 515 30.94 5.34 -11.64
CA LEU A 515 30.23 5.33 -10.37
C LEU A 515 29.23 6.49 -10.30
N LEU A 516 27.96 6.19 -10.07
CA LEU A 516 26.94 7.21 -9.87
C LEU A 516 26.57 7.31 -8.40
N VAL A 517 26.89 8.44 -7.78
CA VAL A 517 26.44 8.79 -6.43
C VAL A 517 25.12 9.53 -6.56
N ALA A 518 24.08 9.06 -5.85
CA ALA A 518 22.77 9.66 -5.99
C ALA A 518 21.96 9.62 -4.72
N THR A 519 20.92 10.48 -4.67
CA THR A 519 19.81 10.39 -3.74
C THR A 519 18.71 9.48 -4.31
N THR A 520 17.52 9.44 -3.70
CA THR A 520 16.38 8.62 -4.11
C THR A 520 15.91 8.80 -5.56
N VAL A 521 16.43 9.80 -6.28
CA VAL A 521 16.03 10.13 -7.66
C VAL A 521 16.32 9.01 -8.68
N ILE A 522 17.19 8.04 -8.34
CA ILE A 522 17.48 6.86 -9.21
C ILE A 522 16.27 5.90 -9.34
N GLU A 523 15.21 6.10 -8.60
CA GLU A 523 14.00 5.27 -8.75
C GLU A 523 13.45 5.26 -10.19
N VAL A 524 13.88 6.21 -11.07
CA VAL A 524 13.42 6.32 -12.47
C VAL A 524 14.45 5.78 -13.45
N GLY A 525 14.16 4.76 -14.04
CA GLY A 525 14.07 4.06 -15.23
C GLY A 525 15.17 3.79 -16.21
N ILE A 526 16.41 4.20 -16.19
CA ILE A 526 17.38 3.83 -17.23
C ILE A 526 17.94 2.44 -16.99
N ASP A 527 17.93 1.63 -18.06
CA ASP A 527 18.56 0.32 -18.07
C ASP A 527 20.05 0.45 -18.39
N VAL A 528 20.92 0.13 -17.41
CA VAL A 528 22.38 0.12 -17.61
C VAL A 528 22.90 -1.30 -17.34
N PRO A 529 23.02 -2.13 -18.40
CA PRO A 529 23.39 -3.54 -18.25
C PRO A 529 24.78 -3.78 -17.62
N ASN A 530 25.68 -2.79 -17.72
CA ASN A 530 27.02 -2.84 -17.15
C ASN A 530 27.08 -2.47 -15.65
N ALA A 531 25.96 -1.95 -15.07
CA ALA A 531 25.89 -1.66 -13.65
C ALA A 531 25.65 -2.93 -12.85
N VAL A 532 26.66 -3.37 -12.11
CA VAL A 532 26.67 -4.66 -11.39
C VAL A 532 26.62 -4.50 -9.87
N ILE A 533 26.86 -3.32 -9.36
CA ILE A 533 26.93 -3.11 -7.91
C ILE A 533 26.08 -1.91 -7.47
N MET A 534 25.31 -2.13 -6.41
CA MET A 534 24.49 -1.14 -5.72
C MET A 534 24.89 -1.09 -4.26
N VAL A 535 25.28 0.06 -3.76
CA VAL A 535 25.46 0.30 -2.32
C VAL A 535 24.40 1.30 -1.86
N ILE A 536 23.73 0.99 -0.77
CA ILE A 536 22.72 1.89 -0.16
C ILE A 536 23.20 2.22 1.25
N GLU A 537 23.50 3.49 1.46
CA GLU A 537 23.92 4.05 2.74
C GLU A 537 22.70 4.32 3.63
N ASN A 538 22.83 4.09 4.94
CA ASN A 538 21.78 4.24 5.94
C ASN A 538 20.46 3.59 5.45
N ALA A 539 20.57 2.33 5.06
CA ALA A 539 19.48 1.60 4.40
C ALA A 539 18.20 1.49 5.26
N GLU A 540 18.30 1.67 6.57
CA GLU A 540 17.18 1.73 7.51
C GLU A 540 16.21 2.89 7.26
N ARG A 541 16.67 3.94 6.56
CA ARG A 541 15.83 5.10 6.23
C ARG A 541 14.94 4.90 5.01
N PHE A 542 15.16 3.83 4.27
CA PHE A 542 14.38 3.51 3.07
C PHE A 542 13.25 2.53 3.39
N GLY A 543 12.13 2.70 2.73
CA GLY A 543 11.06 1.70 2.70
C GLY A 543 11.45 0.44 1.92
N LEU A 544 10.81 -0.70 2.23
CA LEU A 544 11.08 -1.97 1.54
C LEU A 544 10.88 -1.87 0.03
N SER A 545 9.79 -1.22 -0.41
CA SER A 545 9.50 -1.01 -1.83
C SER A 545 10.58 -0.19 -2.52
N GLN A 546 11.13 0.86 -1.86
CA GLN A 546 12.22 1.67 -2.39
C GLN A 546 13.53 0.87 -2.49
N LEU A 547 13.89 0.12 -1.43
CA LEU A 547 15.06 -0.76 -1.44
C LEU A 547 14.97 -1.79 -2.57
N HIS A 548 13.79 -2.34 -2.80
CA HIS A 548 13.55 -3.29 -3.88
C HIS A 548 13.73 -2.66 -5.27
N GLN A 549 13.17 -1.48 -5.50
CA GLN A 549 13.33 -0.74 -6.76
C GLN A 549 14.79 -0.37 -7.03
N LEU A 550 15.51 0.12 -6.01
CA LEU A 550 16.93 0.42 -6.11
C LEU A 550 17.75 -0.84 -6.43
N ARG A 551 17.50 -1.94 -5.72
CA ARG A 551 18.13 -3.23 -6.01
C ARG A 551 17.89 -3.67 -7.46
N GLY A 552 16.69 -3.46 -7.98
CA GLY A 552 16.31 -3.79 -9.36
C GLY A 552 17.04 -2.99 -10.45
N ARG A 553 17.81 -1.94 -10.09
CA ARG A 553 18.64 -1.16 -11.03
C ARG A 553 19.93 -1.87 -11.44
N VAL A 554 20.31 -2.92 -10.75
CA VAL A 554 21.42 -3.80 -11.12
C VAL A 554 20.89 -5.18 -11.51
N GLY A 555 21.74 -6.06 -12.05
CA GLY A 555 21.33 -7.40 -12.44
C GLY A 555 20.65 -7.50 -13.81
N ARG A 556 20.89 -6.54 -14.70
CA ARG A 556 20.30 -6.49 -16.05
C ARG A 556 21.25 -6.94 -17.16
N GLY A 557 22.49 -7.23 -16.82
CA GLY A 557 23.54 -7.67 -17.73
C GLY A 557 23.92 -9.13 -17.53
N LYS A 558 25.02 -9.53 -18.18
CA LYS A 558 25.58 -10.90 -18.14
C LYS A 558 26.32 -11.24 -16.84
N TYR A 559 26.59 -10.24 -16.01
CA TYR A 559 27.45 -10.38 -14.85
C TYR A 559 26.64 -10.49 -13.56
N ARG A 560 27.16 -11.28 -12.61
CA ARG A 560 26.60 -11.36 -11.26
C ARG A 560 26.60 -9.97 -10.63
N SER A 561 25.49 -9.63 -10.00
CA SER A 561 25.29 -8.33 -9.42
C SER A 561 25.08 -8.42 -7.91
N THR A 562 25.54 -7.39 -7.21
CA THR A 562 25.52 -7.33 -5.75
C THR A 562 24.85 -6.06 -5.28
N CYS A 563 23.97 -6.18 -4.26
CA CYS A 563 23.38 -5.07 -3.53
C CYS A 563 23.86 -5.11 -2.08
N ILE A 564 24.48 -4.04 -1.61
CA ILE A 564 25.02 -3.91 -0.24
C ILE A 564 24.21 -2.84 0.47
N LEU A 565 23.53 -3.23 1.54
CA LEU A 565 22.75 -2.37 2.43
C LEU A 565 23.60 -2.05 3.66
N ILE A 566 24.00 -0.80 3.85
CA ILE A 566 24.79 -0.36 5.01
C ILE A 566 23.84 0.28 6.02
N SER A 567 23.83 -0.24 7.24
CA SER A 567 22.95 0.23 8.31
C SER A 567 23.51 -0.09 9.69
N ASP A 568 23.37 0.86 10.61
CA ASP A 568 23.65 0.69 12.04
C ASP A 568 22.37 0.76 12.88
N ALA A 569 21.21 0.46 12.30
CA ALA A 569 19.95 0.50 13.02
C ALA A 569 19.88 -0.49 14.17
N GLU A 570 19.48 -0.02 15.34
CA GLU A 570 19.27 -0.83 16.55
C GLU A 570 17.83 -1.31 16.70
N ASN A 571 16.87 -0.60 16.07
CA ASN A 571 15.45 -0.93 16.18
C ASN A 571 15.09 -2.22 15.42
N GLU A 572 14.21 -3.03 16.02
CA GLU A 572 13.81 -4.34 15.47
C GLU A 572 13.10 -4.24 14.12
N GLU A 573 12.31 -3.20 13.90
CA GLU A 573 11.58 -3.00 12.63
C GLU A 573 12.54 -2.80 11.44
N ALA A 574 13.59 -1.99 11.60
CA ALA A 574 14.60 -1.80 10.58
C ALA A 574 15.40 -3.09 10.33
N LYS A 575 15.75 -3.82 11.39
CA LYS A 575 16.42 -5.14 11.25
C LYS A 575 15.56 -6.12 10.48
N GLN A 576 14.26 -6.18 10.76
CA GLN A 576 13.32 -7.05 10.05
C GLN A 576 13.23 -6.67 8.57
N ARG A 577 13.12 -5.37 8.23
CA ARG A 577 13.13 -4.90 6.83
C ARG A 577 14.38 -5.35 6.08
N LEU A 578 15.56 -5.16 6.66
CA LEU A 578 16.83 -5.57 6.05
C LEU A 578 16.95 -7.09 5.91
N GLN A 579 16.43 -7.86 6.87
CA GLN A 579 16.38 -9.32 6.77
C GLN A 579 15.49 -9.80 5.62
N ILE A 580 14.33 -9.17 5.41
CA ILE A 580 13.42 -9.49 4.31
C ILE A 580 14.15 -9.28 2.98
N MET A 581 14.84 -8.14 2.81
CA MET A 581 15.62 -7.84 1.60
C MET A 581 16.74 -8.86 1.32
N ARG A 582 17.31 -9.48 2.36
CA ARG A 582 18.32 -10.55 2.22
C ARG A 582 17.70 -11.89 1.84
N LYS A 583 16.52 -12.23 2.38
CA LYS A 583 15.88 -13.54 2.24
C LYS A 583 15.25 -13.73 0.87
N THR A 584 14.62 -12.69 0.32
CA THR A 584 13.88 -12.81 -0.93
C THR A 584 14.26 -11.75 -1.96
N THR A 585 14.20 -12.15 -3.22
CA THR A 585 14.31 -11.26 -4.39
C THR A 585 12.95 -11.02 -5.04
N ASP A 586 11.91 -11.73 -4.62
CA ASP A 586 10.56 -11.63 -5.12
C ASP A 586 9.89 -10.33 -4.63
N GLY A 587 9.54 -9.46 -5.59
CA GLY A 587 8.94 -8.17 -5.30
C GLY A 587 7.56 -8.27 -4.66
N PHE A 588 6.77 -9.30 -4.96
CA PHE A 588 5.45 -9.50 -4.36
C PHE A 588 5.57 -9.88 -2.88
N GLN A 589 6.49 -10.79 -2.54
CA GLN A 589 6.77 -11.12 -1.14
C GLN A 589 7.28 -9.93 -0.34
N ILE A 590 8.09 -9.06 -0.97
CA ILE A 590 8.59 -7.83 -0.34
C ILE A 590 7.44 -6.84 -0.13
N ALA A 591 6.54 -6.69 -1.09
CA ALA A 591 5.38 -5.81 -0.96
C ALA A 591 4.40 -6.29 0.12
N ASP A 592 4.16 -7.60 0.21
CA ASP A 592 3.36 -8.20 1.27
C ASP A 592 3.99 -7.96 2.66
N ALA A 593 5.32 -8.07 2.75
CA ALA A 593 6.04 -7.80 3.99
C ALA A 593 6.07 -6.30 4.35
N ASP A 594 6.19 -5.40 3.36
CA ASP A 594 6.12 -3.93 3.56
C ASP A 594 4.76 -3.53 4.13
N LEU A 595 3.67 -4.10 3.58
CA LEU A 595 2.32 -3.87 4.06
C LEU A 595 2.13 -4.38 5.51
N LYS A 596 2.70 -5.55 5.83
CA LYS A 596 2.66 -6.11 7.20
C LYS A 596 3.35 -5.21 8.23
N LEU A 597 4.51 -4.65 7.87
CA LEU A 597 5.32 -3.85 8.80
C LEU A 597 4.76 -2.44 9.01
N ARG A 598 4.18 -1.81 7.96
CA ARG A 598 3.65 -0.44 8.04
C ARG A 598 2.23 -0.38 8.54
N GLY A 599 1.47 -1.46 8.38
CA GLY A 599 0.02 -1.45 8.57
C GLY A 599 -0.74 -0.73 7.43
N PRO A 600 -2.05 -0.97 7.31
CA PRO A 600 -2.87 -0.43 6.20
C PRO A 600 -3.04 1.09 6.26
N GLY A 601 -2.95 1.72 7.43
CA GLY A 601 -3.21 3.15 7.63
C GLY A 601 -2.23 4.08 6.92
N ASP A 602 -0.95 3.72 6.89
CA ASP A 602 0.10 4.55 6.28
C ASP A 602 0.20 4.36 4.76
N PHE A 603 -0.30 3.24 4.23
CA PHE A 603 -0.24 2.96 2.79
C PHE A 603 -1.23 3.81 1.98
N PHE A 604 -2.37 4.14 2.56
CA PHE A 604 -3.40 4.97 1.92
C PHE A 604 -3.17 6.48 2.07
N GLY A 605 -2.06 6.92 2.66
CA GLY A 605 -1.65 8.31 2.90
C GLY A 605 -2.74 9.36 2.59
N HIS A 606 -2.96 10.29 3.46
CA HIS A 606 -4.11 11.22 3.53
C HIS A 606 -4.54 11.97 2.24
N ARG A 607 -3.99 11.69 1.07
CA ARG A 607 -4.20 12.53 -0.14
C ARG A 607 -4.35 11.82 -1.49
N GLN A 608 -4.33 10.49 -1.62
CA GLN A 608 -4.28 9.87 -2.97
C GLN A 608 -5.33 8.82 -3.31
N SER A 609 -6.13 8.31 -2.39
CA SER A 609 -7.15 7.33 -2.74
C SER A 609 -8.55 7.87 -2.43
N GLY A 610 -9.37 8.04 -3.43
CA GLY A 610 -10.81 8.28 -3.28
C GLY A 610 -11.57 7.08 -2.68
N LEU A 611 -10.87 6.16 -2.02
CA LEU A 611 -11.48 5.01 -1.35
C LEU A 611 -12.06 5.40 0.00
N PRO A 612 -13.25 4.90 0.36
CA PRO A 612 -13.84 5.10 1.65
C PRO A 612 -12.97 4.53 2.78
N GLN A 613 -12.94 5.20 3.94
CA GLN A 613 -12.20 4.73 5.10
C GLN A 613 -12.90 3.51 5.71
N LEU A 614 -12.18 2.39 5.83
CA LEU A 614 -12.67 1.18 6.49
C LEU A 614 -12.73 1.39 8.01
N LYS A 615 -13.79 0.87 8.64
CA LYS A 615 -14.07 1.05 10.08
C LYS A 615 -13.61 -0.14 10.92
N ILE A 616 -13.71 -1.38 10.39
CA ILE A 616 -13.42 -2.62 11.11
C ILE A 616 -12.58 -3.60 10.30
N ALA A 617 -12.72 -3.62 8.99
CA ALA A 617 -11.95 -4.52 8.14
C ALA A 617 -10.49 -4.08 8.05
N ASP A 618 -9.59 -5.05 8.19
CA ASP A 618 -8.18 -4.91 7.88
C ASP A 618 -7.91 -5.64 6.56
N LEU A 619 -7.45 -4.87 5.57
CA LEU A 619 -7.25 -5.40 4.21
C LEU A 619 -6.19 -6.49 4.13
N PHE A 620 -5.37 -6.59 5.15
CA PHE A 620 -4.31 -7.57 5.25
C PHE A 620 -4.78 -8.84 5.99
N ASP A 621 -5.31 -8.67 7.19
CA ASP A 621 -5.76 -9.80 8.01
C ASP A 621 -7.02 -10.45 7.44
N ASP A 622 -7.84 -9.68 6.72
CA ASP A 622 -9.13 -10.12 6.18
C ASP A 622 -9.10 -10.45 4.66
N MET A 623 -7.92 -10.79 4.11
CA MET A 623 -7.70 -11.07 2.67
C MET A 623 -8.60 -12.16 2.11
N ASP A 624 -8.85 -13.22 2.87
CA ASP A 624 -9.71 -14.32 2.43
C ASP A 624 -11.17 -13.90 2.36
N VAL A 625 -11.60 -13.06 3.31
CA VAL A 625 -12.94 -12.45 3.30
C VAL A 625 -13.09 -11.52 2.10
N LEU A 626 -12.06 -10.74 1.78
CA LEU A 626 -12.05 -9.86 0.63
C LEU A 626 -12.22 -10.61 -0.70
N ARG A 627 -11.57 -11.78 -0.87
CA ARG A 627 -11.74 -12.64 -2.05
C ARG A 627 -13.15 -13.20 -2.15
N GLN A 628 -13.70 -13.68 -1.03
CA GLN A 628 -15.06 -14.21 -0.95
C GLN A 628 -16.09 -13.14 -1.30
N THR A 629 -15.99 -11.96 -0.70
CA THR A 629 -16.91 -10.84 -0.96
C THR A 629 -16.85 -10.32 -2.38
N ARG A 630 -15.68 -10.32 -3.03
CA ARG A 630 -15.55 -9.97 -4.44
C ARG A 630 -16.29 -10.96 -5.36
N THR A 631 -16.12 -12.25 -5.12
CA THR A 631 -16.80 -13.28 -5.90
C THR A 631 -18.31 -13.17 -5.73
N LEU A 632 -18.77 -12.96 -4.51
CA LEU A 632 -20.18 -12.75 -4.20
C LEU A 632 -20.72 -11.46 -4.85
N ALA A 633 -20.01 -10.33 -4.73
CA ALA A 633 -20.40 -9.06 -5.33
C ALA A 633 -20.54 -9.18 -6.85
N SER A 634 -19.61 -9.88 -7.51
CA SER A 634 -19.68 -10.15 -8.95
C SER A 634 -20.91 -11.02 -9.31
N ARG A 635 -21.25 -12.01 -8.47
CA ARG A 635 -22.43 -12.85 -8.63
C ARG A 635 -23.74 -12.05 -8.48
N ILE A 636 -23.82 -11.21 -7.45
CA ILE A 636 -24.99 -10.35 -7.20
C ILE A 636 -25.18 -9.37 -8.36
N LEU A 637 -24.14 -8.62 -8.76
CA LEU A 637 -24.27 -7.62 -9.83
C LEU A 637 -24.47 -8.22 -11.23
N LYS A 638 -24.10 -9.47 -11.44
CA LYS A 638 -24.43 -10.17 -12.68
C LYS A 638 -25.94 -10.50 -12.77
N ALA A 639 -26.58 -10.81 -11.64
CA ALA A 639 -28.01 -11.08 -11.55
C ALA A 639 -28.84 -9.79 -11.44
N ASP A 640 -28.38 -8.82 -10.65
CA ASP A 640 -29.04 -7.55 -10.34
C ASP A 640 -28.03 -6.39 -10.39
N PRO A 641 -27.74 -5.84 -11.60
CA PRO A 641 -26.71 -4.80 -11.77
C PRO A 641 -26.95 -3.51 -10.99
N HIS A 642 -28.20 -3.18 -10.69
CA HIS A 642 -28.60 -1.95 -10.02
C HIS A 642 -29.01 -2.14 -8.56
N LEU A 643 -28.88 -3.35 -8.01
CA LEU A 643 -29.35 -3.73 -6.69
C LEU A 643 -30.82 -3.30 -6.48
N SER A 644 -31.65 -3.55 -7.48
CA SER A 644 -33.06 -3.15 -7.53
C SER A 644 -34.00 -4.17 -6.93
N ASP A 645 -33.52 -5.41 -6.74
CA ASP A 645 -34.24 -6.48 -6.09
C ASP A 645 -34.50 -6.11 -4.63
N PRO A 646 -35.72 -6.33 -4.10
CA PRO A 646 -36.05 -6.11 -2.69
C PRO A 646 -35.09 -6.80 -1.71
N GLU A 647 -34.58 -7.98 -2.04
CA GLU A 647 -33.60 -8.70 -1.23
C GLU A 647 -32.23 -7.99 -1.14
N ASN A 648 -31.89 -7.18 -2.12
CA ASN A 648 -30.65 -6.40 -2.19
C ASN A 648 -30.81 -4.96 -1.71
N SER A 649 -32.01 -4.53 -1.30
CA SER A 649 -32.31 -3.14 -0.91
C SER A 649 -31.42 -2.64 0.23
N GLY A 650 -31.12 -3.48 1.21
CA GLY A 650 -30.22 -3.15 2.32
C GLY A 650 -28.78 -2.92 1.85
N LEU A 651 -28.29 -3.73 0.93
CA LEU A 651 -26.97 -3.58 0.34
C LEU A 651 -26.87 -2.32 -0.53
N LYS A 652 -27.94 -2.00 -1.28
CA LYS A 652 -28.04 -0.77 -2.06
C LYS A 652 -27.89 0.47 -1.19
N ILE A 653 -28.67 0.54 -0.10
CA ILE A 653 -28.62 1.68 0.84
C ILE A 653 -27.19 1.87 1.38
N LEU A 654 -26.54 0.81 1.80
CA LEU A 654 -25.18 0.88 2.34
C LEU A 654 -24.15 1.27 1.26
N THR A 655 -24.31 0.78 0.04
CA THR A 655 -23.44 1.11 -1.09
C THR A 655 -23.60 2.60 -1.47
N ASP A 656 -24.83 3.09 -1.56
CA ASP A 656 -25.10 4.49 -1.85
C ASP A 656 -24.61 5.43 -0.73
N GLN A 657 -24.70 5.01 0.52
CA GLN A 657 -24.13 5.75 1.66
C GLN A 657 -22.61 5.81 1.64
N LEU A 658 -21.93 4.71 1.23
CA LEU A 658 -20.48 4.63 1.23
C LEU A 658 -19.85 5.42 0.08
N PHE A 659 -20.48 5.42 -1.10
CA PHE A 659 -19.92 6.02 -2.30
C PHE A 659 -20.55 7.38 -2.65
N GLY A 660 -21.68 7.77 -2.06
CA GLY A 660 -22.39 9.02 -2.36
C GLY A 660 -22.92 9.07 -3.81
N ASN A 661 -23.67 10.14 -4.13
CA ASN A 661 -24.19 10.33 -5.49
C ASN A 661 -23.15 10.94 -6.48
N ASP A 662 -21.97 11.35 -5.99
CA ASP A 662 -20.99 12.15 -6.73
C ASP A 662 -19.55 11.65 -6.49
N ILE A 663 -19.20 10.43 -6.90
CA ILE A 663 -17.78 10.07 -7.05
C ILE A 663 -17.42 10.03 -8.52
N THR A 664 -16.92 11.15 -9.02
CA THR A 664 -16.06 11.24 -10.21
C THR A 664 -14.63 10.92 -9.78
N PHE A 665 -14.11 9.75 -10.17
CA PHE A 665 -12.69 9.42 -10.05
C PHE A 665 -11.90 9.98 -11.24
#